data_e6779c479709f0778c11b1bb734d7881
#
_entry.id   e6779c479709f0778c11b1bb734d7881
#
_cell.length_a   1.000
_cell.length_b   1.000
_cell.length_c   1.000
_cell.angle_alpha   90.00
_cell.angle_beta   90.00
_cell.angle_gamma   90.00
#
_symmetry.space_group_name_H-M   'P 1'
#
loop_
_entity.id
_entity.type
_entity.pdbx_description
1 polymer ?
#
loop_
_entity_poly.entity_id
_entity_poly.type
_entity_poly.pdbx_seq_one_letter_code
_entity_poly.pdbx_strand_id
1 'polypeptide(L)'
;VKKKKTVVTTLRASLTFEPVELAFGTSGLRGLVKDMTNLEVYVNMRGFLAWLRKTGELEKDGTVFVGGDLRPSTSAIVPEEGFRGDILQAVCRAVADAGLVLSNLGKLPTPALVLHAIGRRAPAIMVTGSHIPFDRNGLKLTRPSGEVLKADEQPILAAVSEARRAEYERPFEQSIFDERGMLRPESRVAMPEPDPQAAEDYVRRYTSAFPPGVLSGKKVLVWEHSAVGRELLSRTLGELGAQVVAAGRSETFVPVDTEAVNEPMLRSLQALVDANGGATLAAVVSTDGDGDRPLVLAVEAGHVTFIPGDLLGILAARFLGVRHVAVPVSCNDAVDEFCRAGGIELAKTRIGSPHVIAALREAGWEGNGGFLTAAAITVPDGGSLAPLPTRDALLPILCALASSLDRGSLPKRFGRSVVLRDFPMEAAREIMRWLSPSDPSIVEAAFRPTGLSLRHADGTERTPESTDPLVEEIGAIRAGIGRYFLPSDGFPEVQSINWLDGVRVRFTSGDVAHFRPSGNAPEMRCYTNAHTPDRAEAVARLGVSEEGILRRMARDAADRMAIASYRGTPRPLPLFGAVQHYAWGGYELIPGLLGIANDGRQPFAELWMGAHPRGPAQVEIDGTRMTLDRLIAADPWLTLGPAAALRHAGRLPYLFKVLDVRDMASIQAHPSRTQAEEGFARENAAGIPIDAPNRTYRDENHKPEVHVVLTDFWMLHGFRPLEELLEALGAENELSPIAAGFPEQLREAGRDPEARQSLLRELY
;
A
#
# COMPACT_ATOMS: atom_id res chain seq x y z
N VAL A 1 11.25 63.71 -23.65
CA VAL A 1 10.33 63.05 -22.68
C VAL A 1 10.41 61.55 -22.93
N LYS A 2 11.19 60.82 -22.09
CA LYS A 2 11.21 59.36 -22.10
C LYS A 2 9.85 58.86 -21.61
N LYS A 3 9.02 58.26 -22.47
CA LYS A 3 7.84 57.51 -22.06
C LYS A 3 8.32 56.40 -21.12
N LYS A 4 8.01 56.47 -19.81
CA LYS A 4 8.10 55.31 -18.90
C LYS A 4 7.24 54.21 -19.48
N LYS A 5 7.83 53.09 -19.96
CA LYS A 5 7.10 51.85 -20.21
C LYS A 5 6.50 51.44 -18.88
N THR A 6 5.19 51.55 -18.71
CA THR A 6 4.47 50.96 -17.62
C THR A 6 4.67 49.45 -17.75
N VAL A 7 5.41 48.85 -16.82
CA VAL A 7 5.54 47.38 -16.79
C VAL A 7 4.18 46.84 -16.35
N VAL A 8 3.47 46.23 -17.28
CA VAL A 8 2.20 45.58 -16.97
C VAL A 8 2.50 44.31 -16.18
N THR A 9 2.10 44.30 -14.91
CA THR A 9 2.27 43.11 -14.07
C THR A 9 1.24 42.06 -14.49
N THR A 10 1.71 40.84 -14.77
CA THR A 10 0.81 39.71 -15.13
C THR A 10 0.15 39.10 -13.90
N LEU A 11 -0.95 38.37 -14.10
CA LEU A 11 -1.59 37.64 -13.01
C LEU A 11 -0.59 36.72 -12.29
N ARG A 12 0.21 35.95 -13.04
CA ARG A 12 1.22 35.04 -12.44
C ARG A 12 2.20 35.76 -11.52
N ALA A 13 2.66 36.93 -11.92
CA ALA A 13 3.60 37.72 -11.15
C ALA A 13 2.96 38.41 -9.92
N SER A 14 1.64 38.50 -9.87
CA SER A 14 0.88 39.11 -8.78
C SER A 14 0.39 38.12 -7.72
N LEU A 15 0.49 36.80 -7.99
CA LEU A 15 0.07 35.78 -7.03
C LEU A 15 0.97 35.77 -5.79
N THR A 16 0.36 35.71 -4.61
CA THR A 16 1.04 35.67 -3.32
C THR A 16 1.35 34.24 -2.82
N PHE A 17 1.17 33.24 -3.66
CA PHE A 17 1.41 31.84 -3.37
C PHE A 17 1.98 31.15 -4.63
N GLU A 18 2.57 29.96 -4.49
CA GLU A 18 2.95 29.11 -5.61
C GLU A 18 1.79 28.20 -5.99
N PRO A 19 1.24 28.31 -7.22
CA PRO A 19 0.15 27.47 -7.66
C PRO A 19 0.52 25.99 -7.72
N VAL A 20 -0.39 25.15 -7.25
CA VAL A 20 -0.28 23.68 -7.33
C VAL A 20 -1.23 23.17 -8.38
N GLU A 21 -0.71 22.45 -9.37
CA GLU A 21 -1.53 21.87 -10.44
C GLU A 21 -2.36 20.70 -9.94
N LEU A 22 -3.64 20.66 -10.33
CA LEU A 22 -4.49 19.52 -10.04
C LEU A 22 -4.09 18.33 -10.92
N ALA A 23 -4.11 17.14 -10.29
CA ALA A 23 -3.79 15.89 -10.98
C ALA A 23 -5.01 14.96 -11.08
N PHE A 24 -5.07 14.15 -12.13
CA PHE A 24 -6.04 13.07 -12.21
C PHE A 24 -5.73 11.99 -11.17
N GLY A 25 -6.75 11.62 -10.41
CA GLY A 25 -6.74 10.46 -9.53
C GLY A 25 -7.30 9.22 -10.21
N THR A 26 -7.87 8.31 -9.42
CA THR A 26 -8.59 7.13 -9.94
C THR A 26 -9.91 7.49 -10.63
N SER A 27 -10.51 8.64 -10.26
CA SER A 27 -11.76 9.14 -10.84
C SER A 27 -11.80 10.67 -10.68
N GLY A 28 -11.51 11.39 -11.76
CA GLY A 28 -11.48 12.85 -11.80
C GLY A 28 -10.25 13.52 -11.19
N LEU A 29 -10.25 14.85 -11.24
CA LEU A 29 -9.20 15.70 -10.67
C LEU A 29 -9.38 15.84 -9.16
N ARG A 30 -8.27 15.86 -8.39
CA ARG A 30 -8.29 16.00 -6.93
C ARG A 30 -7.17 16.89 -6.42
N GLY A 31 -7.42 17.56 -5.30
CA GLY A 31 -6.44 18.40 -4.62
C GLY A 31 -6.80 18.67 -3.15
N LEU A 32 -5.85 19.23 -2.41
CA LEU A 32 -6.16 19.85 -1.11
C LEU A 32 -6.97 21.13 -1.37
N VAL A 33 -7.97 21.41 -0.55
CA VAL A 33 -8.82 22.62 -0.69
C VAL A 33 -7.97 23.89 -0.71
N LYS A 34 -6.94 23.97 0.11
CA LYS A 34 -6.00 25.10 0.14
C LYS A 34 -5.26 25.33 -1.18
N ASP A 35 -5.09 24.30 -1.99
CA ASP A 35 -4.41 24.34 -3.31
C ASP A 35 -5.40 24.50 -4.46
N MET A 36 -6.68 24.15 -4.25
CA MET A 36 -7.77 24.28 -5.24
C MET A 36 -8.30 25.73 -5.29
N THR A 37 -7.46 26.67 -5.73
CA THR A 37 -7.89 28.05 -5.95
C THR A 37 -8.95 28.11 -7.05
N ASN A 38 -9.79 29.17 -7.07
CA ASN A 38 -10.74 29.36 -8.15
C ASN A 38 -10.04 29.47 -9.50
N LEU A 39 -8.84 30.06 -9.56
CA LEU A 39 -8.00 30.12 -10.76
C LEU A 39 -7.62 28.73 -11.26
N GLU A 40 -7.14 27.86 -10.38
CA GLU A 40 -6.72 26.50 -10.77
C GLU A 40 -7.93 25.67 -11.24
N VAL A 41 -9.06 25.74 -10.52
CA VAL A 41 -10.32 25.10 -10.93
C VAL A 41 -10.78 25.62 -12.29
N TYR A 42 -10.77 26.95 -12.47
CA TYR A 42 -11.18 27.61 -13.71
C TYR A 42 -10.37 27.15 -14.92
N VAL A 43 -9.02 27.16 -14.83
CA VAL A 43 -8.17 26.76 -15.97
C VAL A 43 -8.36 25.30 -16.34
N ASN A 44 -8.56 24.42 -15.33
CA ASN A 44 -8.89 23.01 -15.58
C ASN A 44 -10.21 22.86 -16.31
N MET A 45 -11.25 23.59 -15.91
CA MET A 45 -12.56 23.55 -16.58
C MET A 45 -12.49 24.15 -17.99
N ARG A 46 -11.77 25.25 -18.19
CA ARG A 46 -11.53 25.84 -19.50
C ARG A 46 -10.83 24.86 -20.44
N GLY A 47 -9.82 24.15 -19.95
CA GLY A 47 -9.10 23.12 -20.72
C GLY A 47 -10.01 21.95 -21.09
N PHE A 48 -10.79 21.42 -20.15
CA PHE A 48 -11.75 20.34 -20.39
C PHE A 48 -12.78 20.72 -21.45
N LEU A 49 -13.41 21.90 -21.32
CA LEU A 49 -14.41 22.38 -22.27
C LEU A 49 -13.82 22.64 -23.66
N ALA A 50 -12.58 23.16 -23.72
CA ALA A 50 -11.86 23.37 -25.00
C ALA A 50 -11.54 22.03 -25.66
N TRP A 51 -11.13 21.03 -24.89
CA TRP A 51 -10.88 19.68 -25.39
C TRP A 51 -12.16 19.05 -25.95
N LEU A 52 -13.29 19.12 -25.25
CA LEU A 52 -14.59 18.61 -25.75
C LEU A 52 -15.01 19.27 -27.06
N ARG A 53 -14.77 20.57 -27.22
CA ARG A 53 -14.99 21.25 -28.51
C ARG A 53 -14.09 20.73 -29.61
N LYS A 54 -12.81 20.53 -29.30
CA LYS A 54 -11.82 20.03 -30.26
C LYS A 54 -12.14 18.62 -30.75
N THR A 55 -12.73 17.78 -29.86
CA THR A 55 -13.17 16.42 -30.23
C THR A 55 -14.54 16.38 -30.88
N GLY A 56 -15.24 17.51 -30.99
CA GLY A 56 -16.60 17.60 -31.57
C GLY A 56 -17.72 17.10 -30.66
N GLU A 57 -17.41 16.89 -29.35
CA GLU A 57 -18.40 16.43 -28.37
C GLU A 57 -19.17 17.56 -27.69
N LEU A 58 -18.79 18.82 -27.93
CA LEU A 58 -19.46 20.00 -27.36
C LEU A 58 -19.69 21.07 -28.41
N GLU A 59 -20.95 21.39 -28.68
CA GLU A 59 -21.37 22.45 -29.58
C GLU A 59 -21.05 23.84 -29.02
N LYS A 60 -21.06 24.85 -29.88
CA LYS A 60 -20.67 26.22 -29.55
C LYS A 60 -21.51 26.81 -28.40
N ASP A 61 -22.80 26.54 -28.39
CA ASP A 61 -23.81 27.00 -27.42
C ASP A 61 -24.44 25.84 -26.62
N GLY A 62 -23.70 24.73 -26.50
CA GLY A 62 -24.14 23.53 -25.81
C GLY A 62 -24.34 23.74 -24.32
N THR A 63 -25.14 22.89 -23.73
CA THR A 63 -25.43 22.89 -22.26
C THR A 63 -24.36 22.11 -21.52
N VAL A 64 -23.95 22.61 -20.36
CA VAL A 64 -23.10 21.94 -19.38
C VAL A 64 -23.86 21.81 -18.07
N PHE A 65 -24.01 20.58 -17.59
CA PHE A 65 -24.65 20.30 -16.30
C PHE A 65 -23.61 20.38 -15.16
N VAL A 66 -23.99 21.03 -14.07
CA VAL A 66 -23.10 21.22 -12.93
C VAL A 66 -23.85 20.84 -11.64
N GLY A 67 -23.20 20.07 -10.80
CA GLY A 67 -23.71 19.68 -9.48
C GLY A 67 -22.59 19.56 -8.43
N GLY A 68 -22.97 19.37 -7.19
CA GLY A 68 -22.01 19.23 -6.12
C GLY A 68 -22.48 18.42 -4.92
N ASP A 69 -21.54 17.98 -4.10
CA ASP A 69 -21.79 17.31 -2.82
C ASP A 69 -22.03 18.31 -1.66
N LEU A 70 -22.17 17.79 -0.43
CA LEU A 70 -22.40 18.59 0.77
C LEU A 70 -21.10 19.07 1.46
N ARG A 71 -19.93 18.95 0.82
CA ARG A 71 -18.70 19.52 1.39
C ARG A 71 -18.78 21.04 1.47
N PRO A 72 -18.30 21.66 2.57
CA PRO A 72 -18.28 23.11 2.68
C PRO A 72 -17.58 23.78 1.49
N SER A 73 -16.39 23.30 1.12
CA SER A 73 -15.57 23.88 0.03
C SER A 73 -16.22 23.79 -1.36
N THR A 74 -17.25 22.96 -1.54
CA THR A 74 -17.97 22.85 -2.79
C THR A 74 -18.69 24.16 -3.15
N SER A 75 -19.33 24.83 -2.18
CA SER A 75 -20.19 26.00 -2.42
C SER A 75 -19.98 27.15 -1.44
N ALA A 76 -18.96 27.08 -0.58
CA ALA A 76 -18.63 28.13 0.37
C ALA A 76 -17.12 28.30 0.51
N ILE A 77 -16.70 29.49 0.97
CA ILE A 77 -15.32 29.74 1.38
C ILE A 77 -15.10 29.07 2.74
N VAL A 78 -13.96 28.39 2.89
CA VAL A 78 -13.55 27.68 4.10
C VAL A 78 -12.36 28.43 4.72
N PRO A 79 -12.55 29.16 5.82
CA PRO A 79 -11.49 29.96 6.45
C PRO A 79 -10.29 29.10 6.89
N GLU A 80 -10.52 27.92 7.43
CA GLU A 80 -9.52 26.97 7.92
C GLU A 80 -8.60 26.46 6.79
N GLU A 81 -9.08 26.52 5.55
CA GLU A 81 -8.34 26.15 4.35
C GLU A 81 -7.74 27.38 3.63
N GLY A 82 -7.31 28.38 4.39
CA GLY A 82 -6.70 29.60 3.85
C GLY A 82 -7.66 30.46 3.03
N PHE A 83 -8.95 30.49 3.41
CA PHE A 83 -10.01 31.20 2.69
C PHE A 83 -10.17 30.73 1.24
N ARG A 84 -9.99 29.41 0.99
CA ARG A 84 -10.27 28.72 -0.28
C ARG A 84 -11.67 28.11 -0.27
N GLY A 85 -12.06 27.51 -1.36
CA GLY A 85 -13.38 26.90 -1.55
C GLY A 85 -14.22 27.65 -2.56
N ASP A 86 -15.55 27.50 -2.44
CA ASP A 86 -16.55 28.00 -3.41
C ASP A 86 -16.20 27.55 -4.84
N ILE A 87 -15.85 26.27 -4.93
CA ILE A 87 -15.32 25.66 -6.16
C ILE A 87 -16.36 25.70 -7.29
N LEU A 88 -17.64 25.53 -6.96
CA LEU A 88 -18.74 25.64 -7.94
C LEU A 88 -18.73 26.97 -8.69
N GLN A 89 -18.44 28.09 -8.04
CA GLN A 89 -18.37 29.39 -8.70
C GLN A 89 -17.30 29.44 -9.80
N ALA A 90 -16.14 28.85 -9.54
CA ALA A 90 -15.08 28.76 -10.55
C ALA A 90 -15.48 27.90 -11.75
N VAL A 91 -16.18 26.79 -11.49
CA VAL A 91 -16.76 25.94 -12.55
C VAL A 91 -17.79 26.72 -13.37
N CYS A 92 -18.76 27.37 -12.70
CA CYS A 92 -19.80 28.16 -13.36
C CYS A 92 -19.21 29.31 -14.20
N ARG A 93 -18.21 29.99 -13.66
CA ARG A 93 -17.49 31.05 -14.38
C ARG A 93 -16.80 30.51 -15.65
N ALA A 94 -16.13 29.37 -15.56
CA ALA A 94 -15.49 28.75 -16.71
C ALA A 94 -16.48 28.36 -17.82
N VAL A 95 -17.66 27.85 -17.45
CA VAL A 95 -18.76 27.52 -18.38
C VAL A 95 -19.29 28.80 -19.05
N ALA A 96 -19.55 29.85 -18.28
CA ALA A 96 -20.05 31.12 -18.79
C ALA A 96 -19.05 31.77 -19.76
N ASP A 97 -17.75 31.82 -19.41
CA ASP A 97 -16.68 32.38 -20.27
C ASP A 97 -16.38 31.53 -21.51
N ALA A 98 -16.82 30.27 -21.49
CA ALA A 98 -16.82 29.44 -22.69
C ALA A 98 -18.01 29.77 -23.64
N GLY A 99 -18.95 30.62 -23.22
CA GLY A 99 -20.16 30.94 -24.01
C GLY A 99 -21.13 29.76 -24.08
N LEU A 100 -21.19 28.94 -23.01
CA LEU A 100 -22.01 27.75 -22.90
C LEU A 100 -23.20 27.99 -21.99
N VAL A 101 -24.25 27.20 -22.15
CA VAL A 101 -25.43 27.26 -21.28
C VAL A 101 -25.14 26.49 -19.98
N LEU A 102 -25.16 27.19 -18.86
CA LEU A 102 -25.01 26.60 -17.54
C LEU A 102 -26.36 26.05 -17.04
N SER A 103 -26.44 24.78 -16.75
CA SER A 103 -27.55 24.15 -16.06
C SER A 103 -27.11 23.65 -14.68
N ASN A 104 -27.67 24.23 -13.63
CA ASN A 104 -27.40 23.84 -12.25
C ASN A 104 -28.35 22.70 -11.83
N LEU A 105 -27.80 21.57 -11.45
CA LEU A 105 -28.53 20.41 -10.95
C LEU A 105 -28.58 20.38 -9.41
N GLY A 106 -27.90 21.35 -8.75
CA GLY A 106 -27.90 21.48 -7.30
C GLY A 106 -27.04 20.42 -6.58
N LYS A 107 -27.49 20.04 -5.41
CA LYS A 107 -26.88 19.02 -4.56
C LYS A 107 -27.55 17.67 -4.84
N LEU A 108 -26.85 16.79 -5.55
CA LEU A 108 -27.38 15.48 -5.95
C LEU A 108 -26.27 14.43 -6.07
N PRO A 109 -26.60 13.12 -6.06
CA PRO A 109 -25.61 12.06 -6.28
C PRO A 109 -24.95 12.15 -7.65
N THR A 110 -23.65 11.80 -7.70
CA THR A 110 -22.90 11.67 -8.96
C THR A 110 -23.64 10.83 -10.01
N PRO A 111 -24.18 9.62 -9.71
CA PRO A 111 -24.91 8.83 -10.72
C PRO A 111 -26.18 9.52 -11.23
N ALA A 112 -26.86 10.33 -10.43
CA ALA A 112 -28.03 11.10 -10.88
C ALA A 112 -27.63 12.18 -11.91
N LEU A 113 -26.54 12.91 -11.63
CA LEU A 113 -25.99 13.90 -12.55
C LEU A 113 -25.57 13.25 -13.87
N VAL A 114 -24.83 12.13 -13.82
CA VAL A 114 -24.34 11.41 -14.99
C VAL A 114 -25.51 10.84 -15.82
N LEU A 115 -26.51 10.23 -15.19
CA LEU A 115 -27.71 9.71 -15.84
C LEU A 115 -28.41 10.81 -16.67
N HIS A 116 -28.62 11.97 -16.03
CA HIS A 116 -29.29 13.12 -16.66
C HIS A 116 -28.49 13.68 -17.84
N ALA A 117 -27.15 13.79 -17.67
CA ALA A 117 -26.26 14.33 -18.68
C ALA A 117 -26.15 13.40 -19.91
N ILE A 118 -25.91 12.10 -19.72
CA ILE A 118 -25.84 11.12 -20.81
C ILE A 118 -27.15 11.05 -21.59
N GLY A 119 -28.30 11.06 -20.87
CA GLY A 119 -29.62 11.06 -21.50
C GLY A 119 -29.87 12.25 -22.41
N ARG A 120 -29.17 13.36 -22.18
CA ARG A 120 -29.24 14.60 -22.98
C ARG A 120 -28.04 14.82 -23.91
N ARG A 121 -27.10 13.87 -23.93
CA ARG A 121 -25.86 13.93 -24.69
C ARG A 121 -25.07 15.22 -24.43
N ALA A 122 -24.96 15.61 -23.18
CA ALA A 122 -24.28 16.81 -22.75
C ALA A 122 -23.23 16.50 -21.68
N PRO A 123 -22.13 17.28 -21.59
CA PRO A 123 -21.13 17.10 -20.55
C PRO A 123 -21.66 17.53 -19.19
N ALA A 124 -21.07 16.94 -18.14
CA ALA A 124 -21.35 17.35 -16.78
C ALA A 124 -20.09 17.42 -15.90
N ILE A 125 -20.18 18.24 -14.87
CA ILE A 125 -19.11 18.47 -13.90
C ILE A 125 -19.69 18.31 -12.49
N MET A 126 -19.19 17.32 -11.75
CA MET A 126 -19.54 17.13 -10.35
C MET A 126 -18.41 17.63 -9.46
N VAL A 127 -18.69 18.58 -8.59
CA VAL A 127 -17.76 19.07 -7.57
C VAL A 127 -17.89 18.20 -6.33
N THR A 128 -16.93 17.31 -6.13
CA THR A 128 -16.95 16.34 -5.04
C THR A 128 -15.58 15.78 -4.72
N GLY A 129 -15.30 15.56 -3.42
CA GLY A 129 -14.20 14.76 -2.95
C GLY A 129 -14.58 13.29 -2.64
N SER A 130 -15.86 12.88 -2.88
CA SER A 130 -16.36 11.52 -2.56
C SER A 130 -16.15 11.18 -1.05
N HIS A 131 -15.39 10.14 -0.73
CA HIS A 131 -15.14 9.63 0.62
C HIS A 131 -13.92 10.24 1.34
N ILE A 132 -13.09 11.05 0.65
CA ILE A 132 -11.86 11.59 1.24
C ILE A 132 -12.13 12.68 2.30
N PRO A 133 -11.17 13.00 3.20
CA PRO A 133 -11.34 14.01 4.24
C PRO A 133 -11.82 15.37 3.73
N PHE A 134 -12.35 16.20 4.62
CA PHE A 134 -12.98 17.49 4.27
C PHE A 134 -12.00 18.54 3.75
N ASP A 135 -10.72 18.44 4.09
CA ASP A 135 -9.61 19.29 3.61
C ASP A 135 -9.24 19.06 2.14
N ARG A 136 -9.92 18.12 1.49
CA ARG A 136 -9.75 17.78 0.07
C ARG A 136 -11.05 17.87 -0.68
N ASN A 137 -10.96 18.20 -1.98
CA ASN A 137 -12.09 18.17 -2.89
C ASN A 137 -11.64 17.71 -4.29
N GLY A 138 -12.56 17.70 -5.26
CA GLY A 138 -12.23 17.28 -6.62
C GLY A 138 -13.30 17.65 -7.63
N LEU A 139 -13.04 17.26 -8.86
CA LEU A 139 -13.89 17.51 -10.03
C LEU A 139 -14.03 16.20 -10.80
N LYS A 140 -15.21 15.60 -10.80
CA LYS A 140 -15.53 14.46 -11.68
C LYS A 140 -16.07 15.01 -12.99
N LEU A 141 -15.44 14.61 -14.08
CA LEU A 141 -15.74 15.11 -15.43
C LEU A 141 -16.47 14.03 -16.23
N THR A 142 -17.61 14.39 -16.79
CA THR A 142 -18.44 13.51 -17.63
C THR A 142 -18.52 14.07 -19.03
N ARG A 143 -18.20 13.25 -20.01
CA ARG A 143 -18.39 13.52 -21.44
C ARG A 143 -19.85 13.27 -21.83
N PRO A 144 -20.32 13.76 -22.96
CA PRO A 144 -21.62 13.38 -23.51
C PRO A 144 -21.81 11.87 -23.70
N SER A 145 -20.70 11.12 -23.85
CA SER A 145 -20.68 9.68 -24.05
C SER A 145 -20.45 8.86 -22.77
N GLY A 146 -20.13 9.48 -21.62
CA GLY A 146 -19.83 8.82 -20.37
C GLY A 146 -18.67 9.45 -19.58
N GLU A 147 -18.08 8.73 -18.64
CA GLU A 147 -16.95 9.22 -17.87
C GLU A 147 -15.69 9.47 -18.75
N VAL A 148 -14.83 10.37 -18.29
CA VAL A 148 -13.49 10.57 -18.88
C VAL A 148 -12.65 9.30 -18.64
N LEU A 149 -12.04 8.78 -19.69
CA LEU A 149 -11.20 7.58 -19.68
C LEU A 149 -9.71 7.94 -19.53
N LYS A 150 -8.87 6.96 -19.20
CA LYS A 150 -7.43 7.16 -19.06
C LYS A 150 -6.75 7.72 -20.32
N ALA A 151 -7.25 7.36 -21.51
CA ALA A 151 -6.74 7.89 -22.78
C ALA A 151 -7.02 9.39 -22.98
N ASP A 152 -8.05 9.93 -22.33
CA ASP A 152 -8.47 11.31 -22.43
C ASP A 152 -7.64 12.25 -21.54
N GLU A 153 -7.01 11.73 -20.48
CA GLU A 153 -6.34 12.55 -19.46
C GLU A 153 -5.24 13.44 -20.03
N GLN A 154 -4.32 12.88 -20.83
CA GLN A 154 -3.21 13.64 -21.41
C GLN A 154 -3.66 14.73 -22.41
N PRO A 155 -4.61 14.45 -23.33
CA PRO A 155 -5.20 15.50 -24.18
C PRO A 155 -5.89 16.61 -23.37
N ILE A 156 -6.60 16.28 -22.28
CA ILE A 156 -7.22 17.28 -21.39
C ILE A 156 -6.15 18.13 -20.73
N LEU A 157 -5.11 17.52 -20.14
CA LEU A 157 -4.02 18.24 -19.46
C LEU A 157 -3.25 19.17 -20.42
N ALA A 158 -3.07 18.78 -21.68
CA ALA A 158 -2.49 19.65 -22.68
C ALA A 158 -3.34 20.92 -22.92
N ALA A 159 -4.67 20.76 -23.03
CA ALA A 159 -5.59 21.90 -23.17
C ALA A 159 -5.65 22.76 -21.87
N VAL A 160 -5.53 22.14 -20.70
CA VAL A 160 -5.43 22.86 -19.42
C VAL A 160 -4.16 23.70 -19.36
N SER A 161 -3.03 23.18 -19.83
CA SER A 161 -1.76 23.93 -19.87
C SER A 161 -1.85 25.16 -20.77
N GLU A 162 -2.56 25.06 -21.89
CA GLU A 162 -2.83 26.21 -22.78
C GLU A 162 -3.71 27.26 -22.09
N ALA A 163 -4.79 26.82 -21.45
CA ALA A 163 -5.69 27.70 -20.72
C ALA A 163 -4.98 28.39 -19.55
N ARG A 164 -4.16 27.66 -18.80
CA ARG A 164 -3.36 28.18 -17.68
C ARG A 164 -2.39 29.25 -18.15
N ARG A 165 -1.65 29.01 -19.22
CA ARG A 165 -0.70 29.99 -19.78
C ARG A 165 -1.43 31.27 -20.19
N ALA A 166 -2.57 31.16 -20.85
CA ALA A 166 -3.34 32.32 -21.27
C ALA A 166 -3.82 33.18 -20.08
N GLU A 167 -4.27 32.57 -18.99
CA GLU A 167 -4.68 33.30 -17.79
C GLU A 167 -3.48 33.87 -17.03
N TYR A 168 -2.35 33.16 -16.92
CA TYR A 168 -1.17 33.62 -16.22
C TYR A 168 -0.50 34.83 -16.88
N GLU A 169 -0.55 34.91 -18.22
CA GLU A 169 -0.01 36.03 -18.99
C GLU A 169 -0.94 37.26 -19.03
N ARG A 170 -2.20 37.12 -18.57
CA ARG A 170 -3.17 38.22 -18.55
C ARG A 170 -2.67 39.34 -17.59
N PRO A 171 -2.83 40.64 -17.98
CA PRO A 171 -2.59 41.76 -17.04
C PRO A 171 -3.42 41.61 -15.77
N PHE A 172 -2.81 41.75 -14.60
CA PHE A 172 -3.48 41.55 -13.31
C PHE A 172 -4.73 42.44 -13.13
N GLU A 173 -4.68 43.66 -13.62
CA GLU A 173 -5.82 44.60 -13.57
C GLU A 173 -7.03 44.14 -14.40
N GLN A 174 -6.77 43.31 -15.43
CA GLN A 174 -7.80 42.71 -16.29
C GLN A 174 -8.20 41.30 -15.89
N SER A 175 -7.54 40.78 -14.85
CA SER A 175 -7.84 39.43 -14.34
C SER A 175 -9.13 39.42 -13.52
N ILE A 176 -9.92 38.35 -13.69
CA ILE A 176 -11.09 38.07 -12.87
C ILE A 176 -10.71 37.49 -11.49
N PHE A 177 -9.41 37.28 -11.25
CA PHE A 177 -8.88 36.70 -10.00
C PHE A 177 -8.10 37.77 -9.20
N ASP A 178 -8.15 37.64 -7.89
CA ASP A 178 -7.31 38.40 -6.96
C ASP A 178 -5.90 37.75 -6.83
N GLU A 179 -5.04 38.38 -6.02
CA GLU A 179 -3.67 37.90 -5.74
C GLU A 179 -3.61 36.55 -5.02
N ARG A 180 -4.72 36.09 -4.49
CA ARG A 180 -4.85 34.76 -3.88
C ARG A 180 -5.40 33.72 -4.87
N GLY A 181 -5.65 34.09 -6.12
CA GLY A 181 -6.24 33.23 -7.15
C GLY A 181 -7.71 32.92 -6.91
N MET A 182 -8.42 33.74 -6.12
CA MET A 182 -9.86 33.62 -5.91
C MET A 182 -10.61 34.57 -6.83
N LEU A 183 -11.81 34.22 -7.26
CA LEU A 183 -12.67 35.07 -8.07
C LEU A 183 -12.99 36.37 -7.34
N ARG A 184 -12.75 37.50 -8.02
CA ARG A 184 -13.20 38.80 -7.53
C ARG A 184 -14.72 38.82 -7.39
N PRO A 185 -15.30 39.53 -6.38
CA PRO A 185 -16.76 39.54 -6.15
C PRO A 185 -17.58 39.89 -7.41
N GLU A 186 -17.12 40.88 -8.16
CA GLU A 186 -17.76 41.36 -9.40
C GLU A 186 -17.65 40.37 -10.58
N SER A 187 -16.78 39.39 -10.45
CA SER A 187 -16.55 38.35 -11.47
C SER A 187 -17.37 37.08 -11.23
N ARG A 188 -18.12 37.04 -10.14
CA ARG A 188 -19.00 35.90 -9.82
C ARG A 188 -20.17 35.82 -10.78
N VAL A 189 -20.62 34.60 -11.05
CA VAL A 189 -21.75 34.31 -11.96
C VAL A 189 -22.97 33.97 -11.11
N ALA A 190 -24.12 34.52 -11.48
CA ALA A 190 -25.38 34.08 -10.88
C ALA A 190 -25.64 32.62 -11.25
N MET A 191 -25.82 31.79 -10.24
CA MET A 191 -26.20 30.39 -10.47
C MET A 191 -27.67 30.29 -10.78
N PRO A 192 -28.06 29.58 -11.86
CA PRO A 192 -29.48 29.26 -12.08
C PRO A 192 -30.07 28.48 -10.91
N GLU A 193 -31.39 28.57 -10.73
CA GLU A 193 -32.09 27.70 -9.78
C GLU A 193 -31.85 26.22 -10.12
N PRO A 194 -31.72 25.34 -9.12
CA PRO A 194 -31.51 23.91 -9.36
C PRO A 194 -32.65 23.28 -10.17
N ASP A 195 -32.31 22.57 -11.24
CA ASP A 195 -33.27 21.78 -12.00
C ASP A 195 -33.55 20.45 -11.27
N PRO A 196 -34.79 20.23 -10.80
CA PRO A 196 -35.16 19.03 -10.06
C PRO A 196 -35.24 17.78 -10.98
N GLN A 197 -35.27 17.95 -12.30
CA GLN A 197 -35.52 16.85 -13.23
C GLN A 197 -34.47 15.72 -13.12
N ALA A 198 -33.23 16.06 -12.79
CA ALA A 198 -32.18 15.06 -12.61
C ALA A 198 -32.45 14.11 -11.44
N ALA A 199 -32.95 14.64 -10.34
CA ALA A 199 -33.38 13.86 -9.18
C ALA A 199 -34.61 12.98 -9.51
N GLU A 200 -35.61 13.53 -10.22
CA GLU A 200 -36.78 12.80 -10.66
C GLU A 200 -36.45 11.68 -11.65
N ASP A 201 -35.55 11.94 -12.63
CA ASP A 201 -35.10 10.95 -13.60
C ASP A 201 -34.39 9.78 -12.89
N TYR A 202 -33.60 10.08 -11.84
CA TYR A 202 -32.87 9.07 -11.08
C TYR A 202 -33.81 8.19 -10.23
N VAL A 203 -34.75 8.76 -9.52
CA VAL A 203 -35.76 7.98 -8.78
C VAL A 203 -36.60 7.13 -9.76
N ARG A 204 -37.07 7.73 -10.85
CA ARG A 204 -37.90 7.05 -11.85
C ARG A 204 -37.15 5.87 -12.50
N ARG A 205 -35.87 5.96 -12.71
CA ARG A 205 -35.04 4.85 -13.21
C ARG A 205 -35.30 3.55 -12.44
N TYR A 206 -35.42 3.63 -11.12
CA TYR A 206 -35.62 2.45 -10.26
C TYR A 206 -37.08 2.11 -10.06
N THR A 207 -37.91 3.10 -9.77
CA THR A 207 -39.33 2.86 -9.51
C THR A 207 -40.10 2.34 -10.73
N SER A 208 -39.63 2.62 -11.94
CA SER A 208 -40.20 2.04 -13.16
C SER A 208 -39.60 0.66 -13.53
N ALA A 209 -38.41 0.33 -13.06
CA ALA A 209 -37.73 -0.93 -13.40
C ALA A 209 -38.03 -2.03 -12.38
N PHE A 210 -38.06 -1.72 -11.09
CA PHE A 210 -38.38 -2.70 -10.05
C PHE A 210 -39.90 -2.89 -9.89
N PRO A 211 -40.36 -4.09 -9.52
CA PRO A 211 -41.78 -4.35 -9.26
C PRO A 211 -42.30 -3.45 -8.14
N PRO A 212 -43.50 -2.89 -8.27
CA PRO A 212 -44.12 -2.15 -7.18
C PRO A 212 -44.24 -3.00 -5.91
N GLY A 213 -43.81 -2.44 -4.78
CA GLY A 213 -43.85 -3.12 -3.49
C GLY A 213 -42.80 -4.23 -3.32
N VAL A 214 -41.77 -4.31 -4.15
CA VAL A 214 -40.67 -5.33 -4.04
C VAL A 214 -39.98 -5.31 -2.67
N LEU A 215 -40.03 -4.20 -1.95
CA LEU A 215 -39.49 -4.04 -0.60
C LEU A 215 -40.56 -4.06 0.50
N SER A 216 -41.81 -4.46 0.18
CA SER A 216 -42.92 -4.53 1.16
C SER A 216 -42.54 -5.44 2.34
N GLY A 217 -42.87 -5.00 3.56
CA GLY A 217 -42.57 -5.71 4.78
C GLY A 217 -41.13 -5.53 5.29
N LYS A 218 -40.26 -4.84 4.57
CA LYS A 218 -38.90 -4.55 5.01
C LYS A 218 -38.84 -3.20 5.71
N LYS A 219 -38.32 -3.19 6.96
CA LYS A 219 -38.03 -1.95 7.69
C LYS A 219 -36.55 -1.68 7.58
N VAL A 220 -36.15 -0.57 6.96
CA VAL A 220 -34.79 -0.23 6.59
C VAL A 220 -34.35 1.07 7.25
N LEU A 221 -33.26 1.08 7.98
CA LEU A 221 -32.66 2.30 8.51
C LEU A 221 -31.76 2.92 7.45
N VAL A 222 -32.06 4.17 7.08
CA VAL A 222 -31.19 4.99 6.23
C VAL A 222 -30.32 5.86 7.14
N TRP A 223 -29.01 5.59 7.15
CA TRP A 223 -28.06 6.45 7.84
C TRP A 223 -27.76 7.65 6.96
N GLU A 224 -28.37 8.78 7.28
CA GLU A 224 -28.33 9.97 6.44
C GLU A 224 -26.95 10.66 6.42
N HIS A 225 -26.20 10.67 7.53
CA HIS A 225 -24.99 11.47 7.76
C HIS A 225 -24.93 12.73 6.86
N SER A 226 -23.81 12.97 6.14
CA SER A 226 -23.68 14.03 5.14
C SER A 226 -23.68 13.50 3.69
N ALA A 227 -24.35 12.37 3.43
CA ALA A 227 -24.52 11.86 2.07
C ALA A 227 -25.45 12.77 1.26
N VAL A 228 -25.01 13.17 0.06
CA VAL A 228 -25.79 14.08 -0.78
C VAL A 228 -27.06 13.45 -1.33
N GLY A 229 -27.11 12.12 -1.43
CA GLY A 229 -28.24 11.36 -1.95
C GLY A 229 -29.21 10.84 -0.90
N ARG A 230 -29.07 11.22 0.38
CA ARG A 230 -29.83 10.66 1.50
C ARG A 230 -31.36 10.75 1.34
N GLU A 231 -31.88 11.87 0.84
CA GLU A 231 -33.30 12.06 0.58
C GLU A 231 -33.79 11.20 -0.61
N LEU A 232 -33.00 11.11 -1.69
CA LEU A 232 -33.36 10.30 -2.86
C LEU A 232 -33.33 8.82 -2.55
N LEU A 233 -32.36 8.36 -1.72
CA LEU A 233 -32.30 6.99 -1.22
C LEU A 233 -33.54 6.65 -0.41
N SER A 234 -33.89 7.48 0.60
CA SER A 234 -35.08 7.29 1.44
C SER A 234 -36.37 7.28 0.62
N ARG A 235 -36.51 8.21 -0.32
CA ARG A 235 -37.65 8.31 -1.22
C ARG A 235 -37.80 7.07 -2.10
N THR A 236 -36.73 6.64 -2.76
CA THR A 236 -36.77 5.47 -3.66
C THR A 236 -37.13 4.19 -2.91
N LEU A 237 -36.53 3.97 -1.73
CA LEU A 237 -36.86 2.82 -0.89
C LEU A 237 -38.37 2.85 -0.47
N GLY A 238 -38.87 4.01 -0.08
CA GLY A 238 -40.29 4.19 0.30
C GLY A 238 -41.26 3.96 -0.87
N GLU A 239 -40.95 4.50 -2.06
CA GLU A 239 -41.79 4.30 -3.26
C GLU A 239 -41.80 2.82 -3.71
N LEU A 240 -40.76 2.05 -3.39
CA LEU A 240 -40.68 0.59 -3.64
C LEU A 240 -41.25 -0.26 -2.48
N GLY A 241 -41.87 0.37 -1.47
CA GLY A 241 -42.63 -0.30 -0.42
C GLY A 241 -41.88 -0.55 0.89
N ALA A 242 -40.66 -0.08 1.07
CA ALA A 242 -39.95 -0.23 2.33
C ALA A 242 -40.50 0.73 3.41
N GLN A 243 -40.52 0.30 4.67
CA GLN A 243 -40.70 1.19 5.82
C GLN A 243 -39.33 1.82 6.14
N VAL A 244 -39.13 3.07 5.74
CA VAL A 244 -37.85 3.78 5.93
C VAL A 244 -37.80 4.43 7.31
N VAL A 245 -36.69 4.25 8.01
CA VAL A 245 -36.33 4.96 9.23
C VAL A 245 -35.07 5.79 8.94
N ALA A 246 -35.26 7.10 8.76
CA ALA A 246 -34.15 8.03 8.54
C ALA A 246 -33.53 8.41 9.89
N ALA A 247 -32.21 8.26 10.03
CA ALA A 247 -31.49 8.52 11.28
C ALA A 247 -30.02 8.95 11.07
N GLY A 248 -29.44 9.56 12.08
CA GLY A 248 -28.04 9.91 12.10
C GLY A 248 -27.63 11.00 11.11
N ARG A 249 -28.53 11.93 10.79
CA ARG A 249 -28.30 13.09 9.93
C ARG A 249 -27.20 13.99 10.52
N SER A 250 -26.29 14.44 9.70
CA SER A 250 -25.24 15.40 10.06
C SER A 250 -25.29 16.61 9.13
N GLU A 251 -25.15 17.79 9.73
CA GLU A 251 -24.98 19.05 8.99
C GLU A 251 -23.48 19.36 8.78
N THR A 252 -22.59 18.66 9.47
CA THR A 252 -21.15 18.70 9.21
C THR A 252 -20.76 17.53 8.29
N PHE A 253 -19.79 17.76 7.41
CA PHE A 253 -19.34 16.71 6.50
C PHE A 253 -18.69 15.56 7.25
N VAL A 254 -19.15 14.34 7.03
CA VAL A 254 -18.64 13.08 7.59
C VAL A 254 -18.03 12.26 6.44
N PRO A 255 -16.73 12.07 6.38
CA PRO A 255 -16.12 11.20 5.36
C PRO A 255 -16.46 9.73 5.66
N VAL A 256 -17.08 9.06 4.69
CA VAL A 256 -17.43 7.64 4.79
C VAL A 256 -16.70 6.87 3.70
N ASP A 257 -15.74 6.05 4.10
CA ASP A 257 -15.07 5.11 3.19
C ASP A 257 -15.75 3.74 3.28
N THR A 258 -16.48 3.36 2.25
CA THR A 258 -17.23 2.11 2.19
C THR A 258 -16.35 0.86 1.99
N GLU A 259 -15.07 1.04 1.67
CA GLU A 259 -14.08 -0.06 1.63
C GLU A 259 -13.41 -0.30 2.99
N ALA A 260 -13.36 0.73 3.86
CA ALA A 260 -12.63 0.71 5.12
C ALA A 260 -13.54 0.95 6.33
N VAL A 261 -14.63 0.20 6.41
CA VAL A 261 -15.56 0.24 7.55
C VAL A 261 -14.86 -0.30 8.80
N ASN A 262 -14.64 0.56 9.79
CA ASN A 262 -13.90 0.26 11.00
C ASN A 262 -14.80 0.02 12.22
N GLU A 263 -14.22 -0.56 13.27
CA GLU A 263 -14.93 -0.86 14.52
C GLU A 263 -15.64 0.34 15.19
N PRO A 264 -15.06 1.56 15.25
CA PRO A 264 -15.79 2.73 15.75
C PRO A 264 -17.05 3.05 14.95
N MET A 265 -16.99 2.97 13.61
CA MET A 265 -18.16 3.16 12.75
C MET A 265 -19.22 2.09 12.98
N LEU A 266 -18.81 0.81 13.06
CA LEU A 266 -19.73 -0.30 13.35
C LEU A 266 -20.44 -0.13 14.68
N ARG A 267 -19.73 0.28 15.74
CA ARG A 267 -20.35 0.58 17.05
C ARG A 267 -21.34 1.73 16.99
N SER A 268 -21.04 2.79 16.23
CA SER A 268 -21.95 3.93 16.05
C SER A 268 -23.21 3.51 15.30
N LEU A 269 -23.09 2.67 14.26
CA LEU A 269 -24.23 2.16 13.51
C LEU A 269 -25.05 1.15 14.32
N GLN A 270 -24.42 0.33 15.17
CA GLN A 270 -25.10 -0.54 16.12
C GLN A 270 -25.95 0.29 17.10
N ALA A 271 -25.41 1.36 17.65
CA ALA A 271 -26.15 2.25 18.55
C ALA A 271 -27.35 2.91 17.86
N LEU A 272 -27.23 3.27 16.57
CA LEU A 272 -28.36 3.77 15.79
C LEU A 272 -29.42 2.70 15.58
N VAL A 273 -29.06 1.44 15.34
CA VAL A 273 -29.99 0.30 15.23
C VAL A 273 -30.73 0.11 16.54
N ASP A 274 -30.01 0.08 17.67
CA ASP A 274 -30.60 -0.12 19.01
C ASP A 274 -31.63 0.96 19.36
N ALA A 275 -31.36 2.23 18.98
CA ALA A 275 -32.22 3.37 19.23
C ALA A 275 -33.44 3.44 18.29
N ASN A 276 -33.45 2.76 17.12
CA ASN A 276 -34.45 2.96 16.06
C ASN A 276 -35.21 1.69 15.67
N GLY A 277 -35.22 0.68 16.49
CA GLY A 277 -36.05 -0.49 16.27
C GLY A 277 -35.37 -1.84 16.42
N GLY A 278 -34.05 -1.87 16.64
CA GLY A 278 -33.30 -3.10 16.95
C GLY A 278 -33.59 -4.23 15.96
N ALA A 279 -34.03 -5.37 16.46
CA ALA A 279 -34.28 -6.58 15.69
C ALA A 279 -35.46 -6.45 14.67
N THR A 280 -36.22 -5.36 14.68
CA THR A 280 -37.25 -5.14 13.66
C THR A 280 -36.72 -4.58 12.35
N LEU A 281 -35.50 -4.10 12.34
CA LEU A 281 -34.82 -3.63 11.14
C LEU A 281 -34.28 -4.80 10.32
N ALA A 282 -34.39 -4.73 9.00
CA ALA A 282 -33.81 -5.68 8.07
C ALA A 282 -32.36 -5.30 7.71
N ALA A 283 -32.07 -4.02 7.61
CA ALA A 283 -30.77 -3.50 7.21
C ALA A 283 -30.55 -2.05 7.67
N VAL A 284 -29.28 -1.67 7.69
CA VAL A 284 -28.83 -0.27 7.63
C VAL A 284 -28.24 -0.04 6.25
N VAL A 285 -28.67 1.03 5.59
CA VAL A 285 -28.15 1.43 4.27
C VAL A 285 -27.72 2.89 4.26
N SER A 286 -26.71 3.19 3.47
CA SER A 286 -26.21 4.53 3.22
C SER A 286 -25.39 4.57 1.94
N THR A 287 -24.77 5.71 1.64
CA THR A 287 -23.80 5.87 0.57
C THR A 287 -22.58 6.63 1.08
N ASP A 288 -21.52 6.76 0.28
CA ASP A 288 -20.48 7.76 0.54
C ASP A 288 -20.99 9.20 0.26
N GLY A 289 -20.12 10.18 0.40
CA GLY A 289 -20.49 11.60 0.35
C GLY A 289 -21.20 12.03 -0.93
N ASP A 290 -20.85 11.48 -2.09
CA ASP A 290 -21.43 11.83 -3.39
C ASP A 290 -22.28 10.71 -4.03
N GLY A 291 -22.61 9.66 -3.25
CA GLY A 291 -23.65 8.72 -3.59
C GLY A 291 -23.31 7.71 -4.68
N ASP A 292 -22.03 7.51 -4.99
CA ASP A 292 -21.61 6.55 -6.01
C ASP A 292 -21.14 5.20 -5.43
N ARG A 293 -20.98 5.09 -4.08
CA ARG A 293 -20.55 3.90 -3.35
C ARG A 293 -21.57 3.53 -2.27
N PRO A 294 -22.12 2.31 -2.29
CA PRO A 294 -23.07 1.86 -1.30
C PRO A 294 -22.41 1.48 0.03
N LEU A 295 -23.14 1.65 1.11
CA LEU A 295 -22.87 1.06 2.41
C LEU A 295 -24.11 0.25 2.84
N VAL A 296 -23.92 -1.06 3.06
CA VAL A 296 -25.01 -1.96 3.47
C VAL A 296 -24.55 -2.80 4.65
N LEU A 297 -25.34 -2.79 5.72
CA LEU A 297 -25.20 -3.70 6.84
C LEU A 297 -26.51 -4.49 6.99
N ALA A 298 -26.44 -5.81 7.01
CA ALA A 298 -27.54 -6.67 7.41
C ALA A 298 -27.78 -6.53 8.91
N VAL A 299 -29.05 -6.56 9.33
CA VAL A 299 -29.42 -6.62 10.75
C VAL A 299 -30.03 -8.00 11.03
N GLU A 300 -29.35 -8.79 11.86
CA GLU A 300 -29.79 -10.13 12.26
C GLU A 300 -29.94 -10.19 13.77
N ALA A 301 -31.12 -10.48 14.25
CA ALA A 301 -31.43 -10.45 15.70
C ALA A 301 -31.01 -9.14 16.41
N GLY A 302 -31.05 -8.01 15.70
CA GLY A 302 -30.65 -6.70 16.21
C GLY A 302 -29.17 -6.37 16.07
N HIS A 303 -28.34 -7.29 15.58
CA HIS A 303 -26.91 -7.07 15.38
C HIS A 303 -26.57 -6.72 13.93
N VAL A 304 -25.72 -5.69 13.76
CA VAL A 304 -25.27 -5.25 12.44
C VAL A 304 -24.13 -6.13 11.93
N THR A 305 -24.17 -6.47 10.65
CA THR A 305 -23.08 -7.14 9.95
C THR A 305 -22.81 -6.44 8.62
N PHE A 306 -21.64 -5.89 8.45
CA PHE A 306 -21.23 -5.21 7.22
C PHE A 306 -21.13 -6.19 6.05
N ILE A 307 -21.66 -5.77 4.89
CA ILE A 307 -21.51 -6.50 3.62
C ILE A 307 -20.50 -5.71 2.78
N PRO A 308 -19.27 -6.25 2.56
CA PRO A 308 -18.30 -5.64 1.68
C PRO A 308 -18.83 -5.39 0.27
N GLY A 309 -18.36 -4.30 -0.36
CA GLY A 309 -18.89 -3.85 -1.64
C GLY A 309 -18.73 -4.86 -2.78
N ASP A 310 -17.66 -5.62 -2.78
CA ASP A 310 -17.45 -6.70 -3.77
C ASP A 310 -18.43 -7.88 -3.60
N LEU A 311 -18.81 -8.22 -2.38
CA LEU A 311 -19.86 -9.20 -2.09
C LEU A 311 -21.26 -8.64 -2.39
N LEU A 312 -21.46 -7.36 -2.13
CA LEU A 312 -22.71 -6.65 -2.49
C LEU A 312 -22.92 -6.66 -4.01
N GLY A 313 -21.83 -6.49 -4.78
CA GLY A 313 -21.83 -6.63 -6.24
C GLY A 313 -22.26 -8.02 -6.70
N ILE A 314 -21.84 -9.09 -6.01
CA ILE A 314 -22.31 -10.46 -6.28
C ILE A 314 -23.82 -10.59 -6.06
N LEU A 315 -24.36 -10.05 -4.96
CA LEU A 315 -25.80 -10.08 -4.69
C LEU A 315 -26.58 -9.37 -5.80
N ALA A 316 -26.08 -8.21 -6.24
CA ALA A 316 -26.70 -7.47 -7.34
C ALA A 316 -26.62 -8.22 -8.67
N ALA A 317 -25.45 -8.74 -9.03
CA ALA A 317 -25.24 -9.50 -10.26
C ALA A 317 -26.10 -10.76 -10.32
N ARG A 318 -26.24 -11.47 -9.20
CA ARG A 318 -27.11 -12.63 -9.06
C ARG A 318 -28.58 -12.28 -9.23
N PHE A 319 -29.04 -11.24 -8.51
CA PHE A 319 -30.43 -10.80 -8.58
C PHE A 319 -30.81 -10.39 -10.01
N LEU A 320 -29.92 -9.68 -10.70
CA LEU A 320 -30.13 -9.21 -12.07
C LEU A 320 -29.90 -10.29 -13.14
N GLY A 321 -29.30 -11.45 -12.79
CA GLY A 321 -29.07 -12.56 -13.72
C GLY A 321 -28.06 -12.25 -14.82
N VAL A 322 -27.07 -11.38 -14.55
CA VAL A 322 -26.06 -10.95 -15.53
C VAL A 322 -25.16 -12.09 -15.99
N ARG A 323 -24.64 -12.02 -17.21
CA ARG A 323 -23.78 -13.02 -17.85
C ARG A 323 -22.35 -12.53 -18.10
N HIS A 324 -22.12 -11.22 -18.04
CA HIS A 324 -20.81 -10.62 -18.26
C HIS A 324 -20.52 -9.65 -17.10
N VAL A 325 -19.41 -9.87 -16.43
CA VAL A 325 -18.99 -9.09 -15.25
C VAL A 325 -17.58 -8.55 -15.47
N ALA A 326 -17.40 -7.26 -15.20
CA ALA A 326 -16.10 -6.60 -15.17
C ALA A 326 -15.78 -6.07 -13.78
N VAL A 327 -14.66 -6.49 -13.17
CA VAL A 327 -14.24 -6.02 -11.84
C VAL A 327 -12.72 -5.84 -11.76
N PRO A 328 -12.21 -4.93 -10.89
CA PRO A 328 -10.79 -4.79 -10.65
C PRO A 328 -10.15 -6.08 -10.09
N VAL A 329 -8.87 -6.24 -10.34
CA VAL A 329 -8.08 -7.37 -9.82
C VAL A 329 -8.02 -7.39 -8.28
N SER A 330 -8.30 -6.26 -7.61
CA SER A 330 -8.36 -6.15 -6.15
C SER A 330 -9.64 -6.70 -5.52
N CYS A 331 -10.69 -6.93 -6.31
CA CYS A 331 -11.92 -7.54 -5.79
C CYS A 331 -11.67 -8.93 -5.21
N ASN A 332 -12.48 -9.25 -4.20
CA ASN A 332 -12.46 -10.51 -3.49
C ASN A 332 -12.62 -11.71 -4.45
N ASP A 333 -11.87 -12.77 -4.22
CA ASP A 333 -11.94 -14.03 -5.02
C ASP A 333 -13.31 -14.70 -4.96
N ALA A 334 -14.19 -14.30 -4.04
CA ALA A 334 -15.59 -14.69 -4.08
C ALA A 334 -16.25 -14.38 -5.43
N VAL A 335 -15.84 -13.29 -6.09
CA VAL A 335 -16.33 -12.92 -7.43
C VAL A 335 -15.91 -13.95 -8.46
N ASP A 336 -14.65 -14.39 -8.40
CA ASP A 336 -14.12 -15.42 -9.31
C ASP A 336 -14.85 -16.77 -9.12
N GLU A 337 -15.11 -17.15 -7.86
CA GLU A 337 -15.84 -18.38 -7.51
C GLU A 337 -17.29 -18.29 -7.97
N PHE A 338 -17.96 -17.17 -7.73
CA PHE A 338 -19.33 -16.92 -8.17
C PHE A 338 -19.47 -16.99 -9.69
N CYS A 339 -18.61 -16.29 -10.42
CA CYS A 339 -18.65 -16.26 -11.89
C CYS A 339 -18.38 -17.66 -12.48
N ARG A 340 -17.41 -18.38 -11.94
CA ARG A 340 -17.09 -19.75 -12.38
C ARG A 340 -18.26 -20.72 -12.14
N ALA A 341 -18.87 -20.66 -10.95
CA ALA A 341 -20.00 -21.52 -10.61
C ALA A 341 -21.24 -21.22 -11.46
N GLY A 342 -21.45 -19.96 -11.82
CA GLY A 342 -22.60 -19.49 -12.63
C GLY A 342 -22.37 -19.55 -14.15
N GLY A 343 -21.18 -19.91 -14.63
CA GLY A 343 -20.81 -19.83 -16.05
C GLY A 343 -20.86 -18.40 -16.60
N ILE A 344 -20.52 -17.41 -15.74
CA ILE A 344 -20.51 -15.99 -16.07
C ILE A 344 -19.13 -15.61 -16.59
N GLU A 345 -19.06 -14.87 -17.69
CA GLU A 345 -17.82 -14.36 -18.25
C GLU A 345 -17.27 -13.24 -17.33
N LEU A 346 -16.04 -13.41 -16.82
CA LEU A 346 -15.39 -12.48 -15.91
C LEU A 346 -14.20 -11.79 -16.57
N ALA A 347 -14.27 -10.46 -16.67
CA ALA A 347 -13.14 -9.62 -17.06
C ALA A 347 -12.50 -9.00 -15.80
N LYS A 348 -11.22 -9.33 -15.52
CA LYS A 348 -10.43 -8.64 -14.49
C LYS A 348 -9.74 -7.43 -15.10
N THR A 349 -9.84 -6.29 -14.42
CA THR A 349 -9.27 -5.02 -14.89
C THR A 349 -8.24 -4.48 -13.91
N ARG A 350 -7.51 -3.43 -14.31
CA ARG A 350 -6.80 -2.57 -13.38
C ARG A 350 -7.80 -1.87 -12.46
N ILE A 351 -7.30 -1.34 -11.34
CA ILE A 351 -8.12 -0.64 -10.33
C ILE A 351 -8.50 0.75 -10.85
N GLY A 352 -9.79 1.07 -10.72
CA GLY A 352 -10.37 2.37 -11.08
C GLY A 352 -11.48 2.25 -12.11
N SER A 353 -12.55 3.05 -11.94
CA SER A 353 -13.74 3.03 -12.80
C SER A 353 -13.44 3.15 -14.29
N PRO A 354 -12.48 3.98 -14.78
CA PRO A 354 -12.19 4.04 -16.21
C PRO A 354 -11.76 2.70 -16.82
N HIS A 355 -11.07 1.84 -16.05
CA HIS A 355 -10.66 0.52 -16.53
C HIS A 355 -11.83 -0.48 -16.53
N VAL A 356 -12.70 -0.39 -15.50
CA VAL A 356 -13.93 -1.20 -15.45
C VAL A 356 -14.84 -0.84 -16.61
N ILE A 357 -15.05 0.48 -16.86
CA ILE A 357 -15.89 0.99 -17.96
C ILE A 357 -15.36 0.51 -19.32
N ALA A 358 -14.03 0.54 -19.53
CA ALA A 358 -13.43 0.09 -20.79
C ALA A 358 -13.66 -1.41 -21.07
N ALA A 359 -13.83 -2.23 -20.02
CA ALA A 359 -14.08 -3.67 -20.12
C ALA A 359 -15.57 -4.04 -19.99
N LEU A 360 -16.44 -3.05 -19.71
CA LEU A 360 -17.83 -3.26 -19.35
C LEU A 360 -18.66 -3.68 -20.57
N ARG A 361 -19.32 -4.83 -20.49
CA ARG A 361 -20.25 -5.33 -21.54
C ARG A 361 -21.68 -5.34 -21.04
N GLU A 362 -21.91 -5.72 -19.79
CA GLU A 362 -23.22 -5.80 -19.18
C GLU A 362 -23.21 -5.16 -17.80
N ALA A 363 -22.51 -5.74 -16.84
CA ALA A 363 -22.39 -5.22 -15.46
C ALA A 363 -20.93 -5.26 -14.97
N GLY A 364 -20.64 -4.39 -14.01
CA GLY A 364 -19.35 -4.35 -13.33
C GLY A 364 -19.45 -3.60 -12.00
N TRP A 365 -18.45 -3.76 -11.15
CA TRP A 365 -18.34 -3.02 -9.89
C TRP A 365 -16.92 -2.95 -9.38
N GLU A 366 -16.66 -2.10 -8.45
CA GLU A 366 -15.38 -2.01 -7.74
C GLU A 366 -15.50 -2.61 -6.32
N GLY A 367 -14.39 -2.78 -5.61
CA GLY A 367 -14.37 -3.25 -4.22
C GLY A 367 -15.20 -2.38 -3.26
N ASN A 368 -15.41 -1.11 -3.61
CA ASN A 368 -16.28 -0.18 -2.88
C ASN A 368 -17.80 -0.42 -3.10
N GLY A 369 -18.17 -1.34 -3.99
CA GLY A 369 -19.54 -1.69 -4.29
C GLY A 369 -20.25 -0.81 -5.32
N GLY A 370 -19.61 0.27 -5.79
CA GLY A 370 -20.16 1.11 -6.87
C GLY A 370 -20.42 0.29 -8.12
N PHE A 371 -21.69 0.17 -8.52
CA PHE A 371 -22.14 -0.75 -9.56
C PHE A 371 -22.39 -0.01 -10.87
N LEU A 372 -21.94 -0.58 -11.99
CA LEU A 372 -22.02 -0.01 -13.32
C LEU A 372 -22.78 -0.94 -14.27
N THR A 373 -23.54 -0.37 -15.20
CA THR A 373 -24.25 -1.14 -16.24
C THR A 373 -24.00 -0.53 -17.62
N ALA A 374 -23.63 -1.35 -18.62
CA ALA A 374 -23.43 -0.90 -20.01
C ALA A 374 -24.57 -1.27 -20.93
N ALA A 375 -25.40 -2.25 -20.55
CA ALA A 375 -26.54 -2.71 -21.30
C ALA A 375 -27.85 -2.50 -20.55
N ALA A 376 -28.96 -2.53 -21.25
CA ALA A 376 -30.27 -2.63 -20.62
C ALA A 376 -30.43 -4.01 -19.97
N ILE A 377 -30.83 -4.02 -18.68
CA ILE A 377 -31.00 -5.23 -17.90
C ILE A 377 -32.47 -5.36 -17.50
N THR A 378 -33.09 -6.52 -17.74
CA THR A 378 -34.44 -6.80 -17.26
C THR A 378 -34.38 -7.17 -15.78
N VAL A 379 -35.08 -6.41 -14.94
CA VAL A 379 -35.23 -6.73 -13.52
C VAL A 379 -36.23 -7.88 -13.36
N PRO A 380 -35.98 -8.88 -12.52
CA PRO A 380 -36.94 -9.99 -12.28
C PRO A 380 -38.31 -9.48 -11.90
N ASP A 381 -39.35 -10.01 -12.54
CA ASP A 381 -40.76 -9.61 -12.34
C ASP A 381 -41.07 -8.12 -12.56
N GLY A 382 -40.08 -7.40 -13.16
CA GLY A 382 -40.14 -5.95 -13.35
C GLY A 382 -39.93 -5.50 -14.79
N GLY A 383 -39.55 -4.23 -14.93
CA GLY A 383 -39.22 -3.59 -16.21
C GLY A 383 -37.78 -3.65 -16.62
N SER A 384 -37.44 -2.86 -17.61
CA SER A 384 -36.06 -2.71 -18.11
C SER A 384 -35.34 -1.58 -17.41
N LEU A 385 -34.16 -1.86 -16.86
CA LEU A 385 -33.23 -0.89 -16.30
C LEU A 385 -32.31 -0.39 -17.42
N ALA A 386 -32.39 0.90 -17.76
CA ALA A 386 -31.51 1.50 -18.77
C ALA A 386 -30.03 1.45 -18.34
N PRO A 387 -29.06 1.44 -19.26
CA PRO A 387 -27.63 1.46 -18.90
C PRO A 387 -27.24 2.73 -18.13
N LEU A 388 -26.31 2.57 -17.19
CA LEU A 388 -25.65 3.67 -16.49
C LEU A 388 -24.18 3.31 -16.27
N PRO A 389 -23.27 3.71 -17.19
CA PRO A 389 -21.86 3.36 -17.17
C PRO A 389 -21.06 4.28 -16.23
N THR A 390 -21.53 4.46 -15.04
CA THR A 390 -20.87 5.11 -13.91
C THR A 390 -21.21 4.37 -12.63
N ARG A 391 -20.40 4.52 -11.59
CA ARG A 391 -20.71 3.90 -10.29
C ARG A 391 -22.01 4.43 -9.74
N ASP A 392 -22.79 3.53 -9.23
CA ASP A 392 -24.10 3.77 -8.65
C ASP A 392 -24.28 2.98 -7.36
N ALA A 393 -24.60 3.65 -6.29
CA ALA A 393 -24.84 3.06 -4.97
C ALA A 393 -26.24 2.45 -4.84
N LEU A 394 -27.24 3.04 -5.48
CA LEU A 394 -28.65 2.71 -5.25
C LEU A 394 -28.99 1.33 -5.82
N LEU A 395 -28.52 1.00 -7.01
CA LEU A 395 -28.82 -0.29 -7.65
C LEU A 395 -28.42 -1.50 -6.79
N PRO A 396 -27.18 -1.63 -6.31
CA PRO A 396 -26.81 -2.79 -5.49
C PRO A 396 -27.51 -2.80 -4.12
N ILE A 397 -27.85 -1.64 -3.54
CA ILE A 397 -28.69 -1.57 -2.33
C ILE A 397 -30.06 -2.19 -2.59
N LEU A 398 -30.74 -1.78 -3.68
CA LEU A 398 -32.04 -2.29 -4.05
C LEU A 398 -32.03 -3.79 -4.32
N CYS A 399 -31.05 -4.27 -5.11
CA CYS A 399 -30.91 -5.69 -5.43
C CYS A 399 -30.66 -6.54 -4.16
N ALA A 400 -29.80 -6.08 -3.26
CA ALA A 400 -29.52 -6.78 -2.01
C ALA A 400 -30.76 -6.83 -1.11
N LEU A 401 -31.49 -5.73 -0.97
CA LEU A 401 -32.75 -5.70 -0.21
C LEU A 401 -33.83 -6.59 -0.86
N ALA A 402 -34.01 -6.53 -2.17
CA ALA A 402 -34.99 -7.35 -2.89
C ALA A 402 -34.69 -8.86 -2.75
N SER A 403 -33.40 -9.26 -2.76
CA SER A 403 -32.95 -10.63 -2.51
C SER A 403 -32.91 -11.03 -1.02
N SER A 404 -33.46 -10.20 -0.13
CA SER A 404 -33.46 -10.40 1.33
C SER A 404 -32.08 -10.59 1.94
N LEU A 405 -31.06 -9.95 1.35
CA LEU A 405 -29.68 -9.99 1.82
C LEU A 405 -29.14 -11.43 1.96
N ASP A 406 -29.45 -12.32 1.01
CA ASP A 406 -29.08 -13.74 1.05
C ASP A 406 -27.56 -13.96 1.09
N ARG A 407 -26.98 -13.77 2.29
CA ARG A 407 -25.58 -13.95 2.58
C ARG A 407 -25.16 -15.43 2.62
N GLY A 408 -26.11 -16.31 2.92
CA GLY A 408 -25.85 -17.76 3.02
C GLY A 408 -25.39 -18.38 1.71
N SER A 409 -25.74 -17.75 0.60
CA SER A 409 -25.36 -18.19 -0.75
C SER A 409 -24.08 -17.55 -1.29
N LEU A 410 -23.43 -16.63 -0.52
CA LEU A 410 -22.18 -16.03 -0.93
C LEU A 410 -20.99 -17.00 -0.71
N PRO A 411 -20.00 -17.02 -1.60
CA PRO A 411 -18.75 -17.75 -1.35
C PRO A 411 -18.09 -17.26 -0.04
N LYS A 412 -17.62 -18.22 0.77
CA LYS A 412 -16.98 -17.91 2.07
C LYS A 412 -15.55 -17.42 1.84
N ARG A 413 -15.44 -16.16 1.48
CA ARG A 413 -14.18 -15.44 1.30
C ARG A 413 -14.21 -14.11 2.04
N PHE A 414 -13.20 -13.87 2.83
CA PHE A 414 -13.10 -12.69 3.68
C PHE A 414 -11.90 -11.85 3.23
N GLY A 415 -12.15 -10.57 2.96
CA GLY A 415 -11.13 -9.62 2.54
C GLY A 415 -10.79 -8.60 3.63
N ARG A 416 -9.58 -8.08 3.56
CA ARG A 416 -9.16 -6.87 4.28
C ARG A 416 -8.39 -5.96 3.33
N SER A 417 -8.60 -4.66 3.48
CA SER A 417 -7.82 -3.63 2.82
C SER A 417 -7.10 -2.81 3.89
N VAL A 418 -5.79 -2.74 3.81
CA VAL A 418 -4.97 -1.95 4.73
C VAL A 418 -4.01 -1.07 3.96
N VAL A 419 -3.66 0.07 4.56
CA VAL A 419 -2.76 1.05 3.95
C VAL A 419 -1.57 1.27 4.87
N LEU A 420 -0.37 1.02 4.37
CA LEU A 420 0.87 1.41 5.01
C LEU A 420 1.24 2.80 4.52
N ARG A 421 1.09 3.80 5.40
CA ARG A 421 1.46 5.20 5.14
C ARG A 421 2.95 5.41 5.34
N ASP A 422 3.46 6.54 4.83
CA ASP A 422 4.87 6.92 4.90
C ASP A 422 5.81 5.85 4.30
N PHE A 423 5.33 5.17 3.26
CA PHE A 423 6.09 4.17 2.53
C PHE A 423 6.90 4.86 1.42
N PRO A 424 8.25 4.73 1.41
CA PRO A 424 9.08 5.43 0.43
C PRO A 424 8.71 5.08 -1.01
N MET A 425 8.41 6.08 -1.84
CA MET A 425 7.97 5.87 -3.23
C MET A 425 9.03 5.15 -4.08
N GLU A 426 10.32 5.44 -3.82
CA GLU A 426 11.42 4.78 -4.53
C GLU A 426 11.53 3.31 -4.16
N ALA A 427 11.38 2.98 -2.88
CA ALA A 427 11.33 1.59 -2.44
C ALA A 427 10.13 0.85 -3.06
N ALA A 428 8.98 1.50 -3.14
CA ALA A 428 7.80 0.94 -3.80
C ALA A 428 8.06 0.62 -5.28
N ARG A 429 8.70 1.55 -6.02
CA ARG A 429 9.07 1.33 -7.44
C ARG A 429 10.07 0.19 -7.57
N GLU A 430 11.07 0.13 -6.71
CA GLU A 430 12.08 -0.94 -6.71
C GLU A 430 11.46 -2.30 -6.43
N ILE A 431 10.55 -2.41 -5.45
CA ILE A 431 9.81 -3.63 -5.15
C ILE A 431 9.00 -4.08 -6.38
N MET A 432 8.27 -3.18 -7.00
CA MET A 432 7.52 -3.49 -8.22
C MET A 432 8.44 -3.97 -9.34
N ARG A 433 9.58 -3.34 -9.53
CA ARG A 433 10.56 -3.70 -10.55
C ARG A 433 11.11 -5.11 -10.37
N TRP A 434 11.50 -5.49 -9.16
CA TRP A 434 12.11 -6.81 -8.95
C TRP A 434 11.11 -7.96 -8.85
N LEU A 435 9.82 -7.67 -8.52
CA LEU A 435 8.76 -8.65 -8.41
C LEU A 435 7.88 -8.73 -9.68
N SER A 436 8.23 -8.02 -10.74
CA SER A 436 7.53 -8.04 -12.02
C SER A 436 8.40 -8.62 -13.12
N PRO A 437 7.82 -9.30 -14.12
CA PRO A 437 8.56 -9.81 -15.26
C PRO A 437 9.09 -8.65 -16.12
N SER A 438 10.21 -8.92 -16.82
CA SER A 438 10.81 -7.97 -17.76
C SER A 438 9.92 -7.69 -18.97
N ASP A 439 9.09 -8.66 -19.38
CA ASP A 439 8.07 -8.48 -20.39
C ASP A 439 6.76 -7.94 -19.76
N PRO A 440 6.41 -6.66 -19.97
CA PRO A 440 5.22 -6.05 -19.38
C PRO A 440 3.91 -6.55 -19.99
N SER A 441 3.95 -7.34 -21.06
CA SER A 441 2.75 -7.98 -21.62
C SER A 441 2.27 -9.15 -20.78
N ILE A 442 3.13 -9.74 -19.94
CA ILE A 442 2.78 -10.83 -19.04
C ILE A 442 2.03 -10.26 -17.83
N VAL A 443 0.77 -10.61 -17.69
CA VAL A 443 -0.09 -10.13 -16.60
C VAL A 443 -0.34 -11.19 -15.52
N GLU A 444 -0.07 -12.47 -15.81
CA GLU A 444 -0.22 -13.52 -14.80
C GLU A 444 0.69 -14.73 -15.09
N ALA A 445 1.23 -15.31 -14.02
CA ALA A 445 1.92 -16.59 -14.04
C ALA A 445 1.23 -17.55 -13.06
N ALA A 446 0.82 -18.73 -13.55
CA ALA A 446 0.25 -19.79 -12.73
C ALA A 446 1.17 -21.01 -12.68
N PHE A 447 1.47 -21.49 -11.47
CA PHE A 447 2.33 -22.63 -11.21
C PHE A 447 1.45 -23.87 -11.02
N ARG A 448 1.40 -24.72 -12.02
CA ARG A 448 0.58 -25.95 -12.04
C ARG A 448 1.50 -27.20 -11.92
N PRO A 449 0.98 -28.34 -11.49
CA PRO A 449 1.75 -29.59 -11.53
C PRO A 449 2.31 -29.93 -12.93
N THR A 450 1.63 -29.47 -13.99
CA THR A 450 2.00 -29.64 -15.38
C THR A 450 3.01 -28.62 -15.91
N GLY A 451 3.42 -27.64 -15.08
CA GLY A 451 4.38 -26.60 -15.45
C GLY A 451 3.86 -25.18 -15.27
N LEU A 452 4.62 -24.23 -15.80
CA LEU A 452 4.31 -22.79 -15.77
C LEU A 452 3.33 -22.43 -16.90
N SER A 453 2.26 -21.73 -16.58
CA SER A 453 1.34 -21.12 -17.56
C SER A 453 1.43 -19.60 -17.44
N LEU A 454 1.63 -18.88 -18.55
CA LEU A 454 1.69 -17.43 -18.63
C LEU A 454 0.46 -16.90 -19.36
N ARG A 455 -0.14 -15.83 -18.84
CA ARG A 455 -1.21 -15.10 -19.52
C ARG A 455 -0.74 -13.69 -19.85
N HIS A 456 -0.99 -13.29 -21.10
CA HIS A 456 -0.67 -11.97 -21.61
C HIS A 456 -1.85 -10.99 -21.50
N ALA A 457 -1.56 -9.70 -21.63
CA ALA A 457 -2.55 -8.63 -21.52
C ALA A 457 -3.66 -8.67 -22.59
N ASP A 458 -3.39 -9.29 -23.75
CA ASP A 458 -4.36 -9.55 -24.81
C ASP A 458 -5.26 -10.75 -24.55
N GLY A 459 -5.08 -11.43 -23.41
CA GLY A 459 -5.83 -12.62 -23.00
C GLY A 459 -5.26 -13.95 -23.50
N THR A 460 -4.18 -13.92 -24.29
CA THR A 460 -3.55 -15.18 -24.76
C THR A 460 -2.86 -15.90 -23.60
N GLU A 461 -2.98 -17.24 -23.58
CA GLU A 461 -2.27 -18.10 -22.61
C GLU A 461 -1.18 -18.90 -23.33
N ARG A 462 -0.02 -19.01 -22.70
CA ARG A 462 1.14 -19.76 -23.19
C ARG A 462 1.76 -20.60 -22.09
N THR A 463 2.17 -21.81 -22.42
CA THR A 463 3.05 -22.64 -21.60
C THR A 463 4.47 -22.52 -22.18
N PRO A 464 5.42 -21.85 -21.50
CA PRO A 464 6.78 -21.73 -22.01
C PRO A 464 7.51 -23.07 -21.94
N GLU A 465 8.45 -23.31 -22.85
CA GLU A 465 9.36 -24.45 -22.77
C GLU A 465 10.32 -24.29 -21.57
N SER A 466 10.81 -25.39 -21.03
CA SER A 466 11.71 -25.36 -19.86
C SER A 466 13.02 -24.58 -20.09
N THR A 467 13.40 -24.42 -21.33
CA THR A 467 14.61 -23.67 -21.76
C THR A 467 14.34 -22.18 -22.01
N ASP A 468 13.07 -21.74 -21.93
CA ASP A 468 12.72 -20.33 -22.11
C ASP A 468 13.27 -19.51 -20.92
N PRO A 469 14.06 -18.43 -21.16
CA PRO A 469 14.59 -17.59 -20.09
C PRO A 469 13.52 -17.04 -19.12
N LEU A 470 12.29 -16.90 -19.57
CA LEU A 470 11.16 -16.49 -18.73
C LEU A 470 10.86 -17.49 -17.60
N VAL A 471 11.15 -18.78 -17.79
CA VAL A 471 10.93 -19.81 -16.76
C VAL A 471 11.87 -19.54 -15.57
N GLU A 472 13.13 -19.23 -15.84
CA GLU A 472 14.12 -18.89 -14.81
C GLU A 472 13.74 -17.55 -14.13
N GLU A 473 13.40 -16.53 -14.91
CA GLU A 473 13.00 -15.22 -14.40
C GLU A 473 11.79 -15.31 -13.47
N ILE A 474 10.69 -15.95 -13.92
CA ILE A 474 9.48 -16.12 -13.11
C ILE A 474 9.74 -17.01 -11.89
N GLY A 475 10.60 -18.03 -12.04
CA GLY A 475 11.07 -18.86 -10.94
C GLY A 475 11.82 -18.04 -9.87
N ALA A 476 12.68 -17.13 -10.29
CA ALA A 476 13.40 -16.22 -9.38
C ALA A 476 12.44 -15.25 -8.67
N ILE A 477 11.43 -14.70 -9.37
CA ILE A 477 10.38 -13.87 -8.76
C ILE A 477 9.60 -14.69 -7.71
N ARG A 478 9.16 -15.92 -8.05
CA ARG A 478 8.48 -16.82 -7.10
C ARG A 478 9.32 -17.08 -5.85
N ALA A 479 10.59 -17.40 -6.02
CA ALA A 479 11.52 -17.63 -4.92
C ALA A 479 11.76 -16.35 -4.09
N GLY A 480 11.85 -15.21 -4.76
CA GLY A 480 11.95 -13.89 -4.12
C GLY A 480 10.76 -13.59 -3.20
N ILE A 481 9.54 -13.88 -3.64
CA ILE A 481 8.32 -13.75 -2.83
C ILE A 481 8.38 -14.70 -1.62
N GLY A 482 8.83 -15.93 -1.81
CA GLY A 482 8.94 -16.94 -0.75
C GLY A 482 9.86 -16.55 0.42
N ARG A 483 10.76 -15.57 0.24
CA ARG A 483 11.60 -15.05 1.33
C ARG A 483 10.80 -14.23 2.36
N TYR A 484 9.66 -13.69 1.97
CA TYR A 484 8.83 -12.82 2.80
C TYR A 484 7.59 -13.54 3.33
N PHE A 485 7.07 -14.49 2.56
CA PHE A 485 5.91 -15.29 2.91
C PHE A 485 6.35 -16.68 3.34
N LEU A 486 6.57 -16.83 4.64
CA LEU A 486 7.19 -18.04 5.19
C LEU A 486 6.14 -19.11 5.52
N PRO A 487 6.49 -20.41 5.38
CA PRO A 487 5.63 -21.49 5.86
C PRO A 487 5.34 -21.40 7.36
N SER A 488 6.27 -20.91 8.18
CA SER A 488 6.07 -20.63 9.61
C SER A 488 4.96 -19.61 9.90
N ASP A 489 4.69 -18.68 8.97
CA ASP A 489 3.62 -17.69 9.04
C ASP A 489 2.31 -18.22 8.41
N GLY A 490 2.28 -19.50 8.05
CA GLY A 490 1.15 -20.18 7.45
C GLY A 490 0.96 -19.91 5.96
N PHE A 491 2.02 -19.51 5.24
CA PHE A 491 2.00 -19.36 3.78
C PHE A 491 2.60 -20.63 3.12
N PRO A 492 1.79 -21.45 2.46
CA PRO A 492 2.31 -22.54 1.67
C PRO A 492 2.88 -22.04 0.33
N GLU A 493 3.05 -22.91 -0.64
CA GLU A 493 3.59 -22.54 -1.93
C GLU A 493 2.76 -21.49 -2.68
N VAL A 494 3.44 -20.62 -3.43
CA VAL A 494 2.82 -19.67 -4.36
C VAL A 494 2.17 -20.45 -5.51
N GLN A 495 0.87 -20.27 -5.68
CA GLN A 495 0.05 -20.89 -6.73
C GLN A 495 0.03 -20.03 -8.01
N SER A 496 -0.12 -18.72 -7.88
CA SER A 496 -0.05 -17.79 -9.02
C SER A 496 0.37 -16.40 -8.57
N ILE A 497 0.89 -15.64 -9.52
CA ILE A 497 1.24 -14.22 -9.36
C ILE A 497 0.56 -13.47 -10.50
N ASN A 498 -0.13 -12.36 -10.16
CA ASN A 498 -0.78 -11.51 -11.15
C ASN A 498 -0.20 -10.09 -11.05
N TRP A 499 0.14 -9.50 -12.19
CA TRP A 499 0.77 -8.18 -12.34
C TRP A 499 -0.09 -7.16 -13.07
N LEU A 500 -1.39 -7.40 -13.19
CA LEU A 500 -2.29 -6.49 -13.89
C LEU A 500 -2.30 -5.09 -13.27
N ASP A 501 -2.25 -5.00 -11.92
CA ASP A 501 -2.10 -3.73 -11.19
C ASP A 501 -1.43 -3.98 -9.83
N GLY A 502 -0.12 -3.79 -9.76
CA GLY A 502 0.70 -4.17 -8.61
C GLY A 502 1.14 -5.64 -8.66
N VAL A 503 1.40 -6.24 -7.51
CA VAL A 503 1.81 -7.65 -7.37
C VAL A 503 0.80 -8.37 -6.49
N ARG A 504 0.02 -9.26 -7.10
CA ARG A 504 -1.00 -10.05 -6.42
C ARG A 504 -0.59 -11.51 -6.38
N VAL A 505 -0.30 -12.01 -5.20
CA VAL A 505 0.15 -13.37 -4.93
C VAL A 505 -0.99 -14.21 -4.39
N ARG A 506 -1.26 -15.36 -5.01
CA ARG A 506 -2.17 -16.37 -4.51
C ARG A 506 -1.39 -17.60 -4.06
N PHE A 507 -1.70 -18.11 -2.89
CA PHE A 507 -1.09 -19.28 -2.30
C PHE A 507 -1.96 -20.53 -2.50
N THR A 508 -1.38 -21.71 -2.36
CA THR A 508 -2.12 -23.00 -2.48
C THR A 508 -3.13 -23.20 -1.35
N SER A 509 -3.03 -22.47 -0.22
CA SER A 509 -4.08 -22.37 0.80
C SER A 509 -5.33 -21.63 0.30
N GLY A 510 -5.23 -20.91 -0.82
CA GLY A 510 -6.24 -19.97 -1.29
C GLY A 510 -6.14 -18.58 -0.69
N ASP A 511 -5.20 -18.34 0.23
CA ASP A 511 -4.92 -16.99 0.71
C ASP A 511 -4.37 -16.11 -0.42
N VAL A 512 -4.66 -14.82 -0.35
CA VAL A 512 -4.18 -13.82 -1.30
C VAL A 512 -3.57 -12.65 -0.56
N ALA A 513 -2.42 -12.19 -1.04
CA ALA A 513 -1.81 -10.92 -0.68
C ALA A 513 -1.54 -10.11 -1.95
N HIS A 514 -2.07 -8.90 -2.02
CA HIS A 514 -1.95 -8.03 -3.18
C HIS A 514 -1.38 -6.68 -2.75
N PHE A 515 -0.21 -6.34 -3.25
CA PHE A 515 0.51 -5.09 -2.95
C PHE A 515 0.42 -4.13 -4.13
N ARG A 516 0.03 -2.90 -3.84
CA ARG A 516 -0.08 -1.86 -4.84
C ARG A 516 0.44 -0.53 -4.28
N PRO A 517 1.45 0.09 -4.92
CA PRO A 517 1.85 1.44 -4.54
C PRO A 517 0.74 2.45 -4.89
N SER A 518 0.60 3.50 -4.09
CA SER A 518 -0.20 4.64 -4.47
C SER A 518 0.52 5.43 -5.57
N GLY A 519 -0.22 5.88 -6.60
CA GLY A 519 0.36 6.72 -7.66
C GLY A 519 0.68 8.14 -7.21
N ASN A 520 0.03 8.63 -6.14
CA ASN A 520 0.01 10.06 -5.77
C ASN A 520 0.42 10.33 -4.32
N ALA A 521 0.75 9.31 -3.54
CA ALA A 521 1.12 9.45 -2.14
C ALA A 521 2.17 8.40 -1.74
N PRO A 522 3.02 8.68 -0.74
CA PRO A 522 3.98 7.72 -0.20
C PRO A 522 3.25 6.64 0.61
N GLU A 523 2.47 5.81 -0.06
CA GLU A 523 1.64 4.77 0.53
C GLU A 523 1.77 3.46 -0.25
N MET A 524 1.73 2.35 0.48
CA MET A 524 1.57 1.01 -0.07
C MET A 524 0.26 0.41 0.42
N ARG A 525 -0.61 0.00 -0.48
CA ARG A 525 -1.86 -0.68 -0.18
C ARG A 525 -1.66 -2.19 -0.20
N CYS A 526 -2.28 -2.87 0.75
CA CYS A 526 -2.30 -4.32 0.82
C CYS A 526 -3.76 -4.79 0.92
N TYR A 527 -4.19 -5.55 -0.09
CA TYR A 527 -5.49 -6.22 -0.10
C TYR A 527 -5.26 -7.70 0.18
N THR A 528 -6.04 -8.27 1.07
CA THR A 528 -5.91 -9.68 1.45
C THR A 528 -7.23 -10.41 1.32
N ASN A 529 -7.18 -11.68 0.98
CA ASN A 529 -8.34 -12.56 0.95
C ASN A 529 -7.98 -13.90 1.58
N ALA A 530 -8.90 -14.45 2.38
CA ALA A 530 -8.73 -15.77 3.01
C ALA A 530 -10.07 -16.47 3.22
N HIS A 531 -10.05 -17.73 3.65
CA HIS A 531 -11.25 -18.53 3.92
C HIS A 531 -11.93 -18.19 5.27
N THR A 532 -11.23 -17.50 6.17
CA THR A 532 -11.79 -17.05 7.46
C THR A 532 -11.45 -15.57 7.73
N PRO A 533 -12.29 -14.87 8.52
CA PRO A 533 -12.02 -13.47 8.92
C PRO A 533 -10.67 -13.33 9.64
N ASP A 534 -10.40 -14.22 10.59
CA ASP A 534 -9.18 -14.19 11.40
C ASP A 534 -7.92 -14.37 10.56
N ARG A 535 -7.99 -15.25 9.53
CA ARG A 535 -6.86 -15.45 8.62
C ARG A 535 -6.66 -14.23 7.71
N ALA A 536 -7.74 -13.63 7.19
CA ALA A 536 -7.65 -12.42 6.39
C ALA A 536 -7.01 -11.26 7.20
N GLU A 537 -7.41 -11.11 8.47
CA GLU A 537 -6.83 -10.14 9.40
C GLU A 537 -5.36 -10.46 9.73
N ALA A 538 -5.01 -11.72 9.95
CA ALA A 538 -3.64 -12.14 10.21
C ALA A 538 -2.71 -11.84 9.02
N VAL A 539 -3.14 -12.14 7.79
CA VAL A 539 -2.39 -11.84 6.56
C VAL A 539 -2.20 -10.33 6.40
N ALA A 540 -3.25 -9.52 6.65
CA ALA A 540 -3.18 -8.07 6.59
C ALA A 540 -2.18 -7.52 7.62
N ARG A 541 -2.23 -7.99 8.85
CA ARG A 541 -1.31 -7.59 9.93
C ARG A 541 0.14 -7.94 9.61
N LEU A 542 0.41 -9.16 9.15
CA LEU A 542 1.74 -9.58 8.70
C LEU A 542 2.26 -8.69 7.58
N GLY A 543 1.37 -8.20 6.70
CA GLY A 543 1.72 -7.27 5.63
C GLY A 543 2.27 -5.94 6.14
N VAL A 544 1.61 -5.30 7.12
CA VAL A 544 1.82 -3.88 7.47
C VAL A 544 2.43 -3.62 8.84
N SER A 545 2.63 -4.63 9.69
CA SER A 545 3.23 -4.46 11.02
C SER A 545 4.65 -3.87 10.95
N GLU A 546 5.20 -3.44 12.08
CA GLU A 546 6.52 -2.80 12.17
C GLU A 546 7.65 -3.68 11.61
N GLU A 547 7.61 -4.97 11.89
CA GLU A 547 8.49 -5.99 11.29
C GLU A 547 7.81 -6.77 10.15
N GLY A 548 6.76 -6.18 9.58
CA GLY A 548 5.92 -6.80 8.56
C GLY A 548 6.59 -6.96 7.21
N ILE A 549 5.92 -7.71 6.36
CA ILE A 549 6.41 -8.08 5.02
C ILE A 549 6.80 -6.85 4.20
N LEU A 550 5.93 -5.83 4.14
CA LEU A 550 6.20 -4.64 3.33
C LEU A 550 7.40 -3.83 3.85
N ARG A 551 7.59 -3.73 5.16
CA ARG A 551 8.74 -3.03 5.73
C ARG A 551 10.05 -3.79 5.51
N ARG A 552 10.03 -5.12 5.58
CA ARG A 552 11.17 -5.96 5.20
C ARG A 552 11.52 -5.79 3.72
N MET A 553 10.51 -5.79 2.84
CA MET A 553 10.70 -5.50 1.42
C MET A 553 11.28 -4.09 1.17
N ALA A 554 10.82 -3.08 1.92
CA ALA A 554 11.33 -1.72 1.79
C ALA A 554 12.82 -1.62 2.20
N ARG A 555 13.22 -2.30 3.29
CA ARG A 555 14.65 -2.38 3.68
C ARG A 555 15.49 -3.04 2.59
N ASP A 556 15.02 -4.17 2.05
CA ASP A 556 15.74 -4.86 0.96
C ASP A 556 15.78 -4.03 -0.34
N ALA A 557 14.75 -3.22 -0.61
CA ALA A 557 14.75 -2.27 -1.72
C ALA A 557 15.80 -1.17 -1.52
N ALA A 558 15.85 -0.58 -0.33
CA ALA A 558 16.86 0.43 0.01
C ALA A 558 18.29 -0.14 -0.14
N ASP A 559 18.52 -1.35 0.36
CA ASP A 559 19.81 -2.03 0.22
C ASP A 559 20.18 -2.25 -1.25
N ARG A 560 19.25 -2.70 -2.09
CA ARG A 560 19.48 -2.90 -3.53
C ARG A 560 19.83 -1.59 -4.23
N MET A 561 19.13 -0.51 -3.94
CA MET A 561 19.41 0.81 -4.51
C MET A 561 20.81 1.32 -4.07
N ALA A 562 21.13 1.17 -2.79
CA ALA A 562 22.43 1.55 -2.26
C ALA A 562 23.57 0.74 -2.90
N ILE A 563 23.42 -0.58 -3.04
CA ILE A 563 24.38 -1.45 -3.74
C ILE A 563 24.53 -1.04 -5.20
N ALA A 564 23.43 -0.72 -5.88
CA ALA A 564 23.49 -0.26 -7.28
C ALA A 564 24.23 1.09 -7.40
N SER A 565 24.00 2.01 -6.47
CA SER A 565 24.75 3.28 -6.40
C SER A 565 26.24 3.04 -6.17
N TYR A 566 26.59 2.15 -5.23
CA TYR A 566 27.98 1.80 -4.94
C TYR A 566 28.67 1.16 -6.15
N ARG A 567 27.99 0.29 -6.88
CA ARG A 567 28.51 -0.31 -8.13
C ARG A 567 28.78 0.73 -9.21
N GLY A 568 27.89 1.72 -9.33
CA GLY A 568 28.07 2.81 -10.29
C GLY A 568 29.24 3.75 -9.95
N THR A 569 29.52 3.95 -8.65
CA THR A 569 30.58 4.84 -8.16
C THR A 569 31.20 4.26 -6.89
N PRO A 570 32.16 3.30 -7.01
CA PRO A 570 32.86 2.73 -5.87
C PRO A 570 33.67 3.81 -5.13
N ARG A 571 33.56 3.81 -3.80
CA ARG A 571 34.19 4.79 -2.92
C ARG A 571 34.44 4.21 -1.53
N PRO A 572 35.37 4.78 -0.72
CA PRO A 572 35.46 4.45 0.68
C PRO A 572 34.13 4.72 1.40
N LEU A 573 33.72 3.81 2.26
CA LEU A 573 32.47 3.90 2.98
C LEU A 573 32.72 4.09 4.48
N PRO A 574 31.88 4.87 5.19
CA PRO A 574 31.86 4.87 6.65
C PRO A 574 31.56 3.47 7.18
N LEU A 575 32.35 3.01 8.16
CA LEU A 575 32.20 1.71 8.80
C LEU A 575 31.83 1.89 10.27
N PHE A 576 30.77 1.24 10.71
CA PHE A 576 30.26 1.26 12.08
C PHE A 576 30.43 -0.14 12.68
N GLY A 577 31.33 -0.25 13.65
CA GLY A 577 31.63 -1.54 14.30
C GLY A 577 30.48 -2.02 15.19
N ALA A 578 30.41 -3.34 15.38
CA ALA A 578 29.48 -3.99 16.29
C ALA A 578 30.11 -4.19 17.69
N VAL A 579 29.51 -3.65 18.72
CA VAL A 579 30.01 -3.78 20.10
C VAL A 579 29.60 -5.12 20.68
N GLN A 580 30.54 -5.77 21.40
CA GLN A 580 30.30 -6.97 22.20
C GLN A 580 30.38 -6.63 23.69
N HIS A 581 29.34 -7.03 24.44
CA HIS A 581 29.17 -6.67 25.85
C HIS A 581 29.54 -7.85 26.78
N TYR A 582 30.72 -8.42 26.60
CA TYR A 582 31.17 -9.47 27.50
C TYR A 582 31.48 -8.90 28.89
N ALA A 583 31.24 -9.71 29.94
CA ALA A 583 31.35 -9.27 31.33
C ALA A 583 32.74 -8.75 31.75
N TRP A 584 33.77 -9.21 31.04
CA TRP A 584 35.17 -8.80 31.29
C TRP A 584 35.55 -7.45 30.66
N GLY A 585 34.62 -6.84 29.91
CA GLY A 585 34.87 -5.58 29.21
C GLY A 585 34.98 -4.37 30.13
N GLY A 586 35.68 -3.34 29.64
CA GLY A 586 35.76 -2.04 30.27
C GLY A 586 34.50 -1.22 30.15
N TYR A 587 34.47 -0.06 30.81
CA TYR A 587 33.29 0.82 30.81
C TYR A 587 33.54 2.17 30.15
N GLU A 588 34.80 2.49 29.81
CA GLU A 588 35.18 3.86 29.47
C GLU A 588 35.86 3.99 28.09
N LEU A 589 36.79 3.08 27.75
CA LEU A 589 37.67 3.27 26.57
C LEU A 589 36.87 3.15 25.26
N ILE A 590 36.12 2.06 25.03
CA ILE A 590 35.31 1.90 23.84
C ILE A 590 34.14 2.89 23.80
N PRO A 591 33.37 3.13 24.90
CA PRO A 591 32.38 4.18 24.92
C PRO A 591 32.94 5.55 24.58
N GLY A 592 34.11 5.92 25.14
CA GLY A 592 34.79 7.19 24.86
C GLY A 592 35.23 7.29 23.39
N LEU A 593 35.76 6.19 22.81
CA LEU A 593 36.10 6.12 21.38
C LEU A 593 34.90 6.34 20.47
N LEU A 594 33.73 5.82 20.86
CA LEU A 594 32.49 5.96 20.11
C LEU A 594 31.69 7.23 20.39
N GLY A 595 32.12 8.02 21.40
CA GLY A 595 31.38 9.21 21.83
C GLY A 595 30.02 8.88 22.49
N ILE A 596 29.91 7.73 23.14
CA ILE A 596 28.69 7.23 23.76
C ILE A 596 28.75 7.41 25.28
N ALA A 597 27.72 7.99 25.90
CA ALA A 597 27.57 8.01 27.33
C ALA A 597 27.26 6.60 27.84
N ASN A 598 27.96 6.15 28.92
CA ASN A 598 27.75 4.83 29.53
C ASN A 598 27.39 4.95 31.00
N ASP A 599 26.37 5.74 31.32
CA ASP A 599 25.91 6.01 32.70
C ASP A 599 25.44 4.75 33.40
N GLY A 600 24.91 3.78 32.66
CA GLY A 600 24.47 2.45 33.16
C GLY A 600 25.62 1.48 33.43
N ARG A 601 26.88 1.87 33.19
CA ARG A 601 28.06 1.02 33.33
C ARG A 601 27.92 -0.36 32.66
N GLN A 602 27.39 -0.39 31.44
CA GLN A 602 27.40 -1.59 30.64
C GLN A 602 28.82 -1.91 30.19
N PRO A 603 29.30 -3.17 30.26
CA PRO A 603 30.63 -3.53 29.80
C PRO A 603 30.71 -3.43 28.26
N PHE A 604 31.78 -2.82 27.74
CA PHE A 604 32.14 -2.74 26.32
C PHE A 604 33.46 -3.48 26.12
N ALA A 605 33.37 -4.75 25.77
CA ALA A 605 34.53 -5.61 25.73
C ALA A 605 35.30 -5.57 24.39
N GLU A 606 34.57 -5.63 23.28
CA GLU A 606 35.13 -5.64 21.93
C GLU A 606 34.27 -4.78 20.98
N LEU A 607 34.95 -4.06 20.07
CA LEU A 607 34.34 -3.40 18.94
C LEU A 607 34.75 -4.14 17.67
N TRP A 608 33.83 -4.83 17.04
CA TRP A 608 34.09 -5.66 15.86
C TRP A 608 33.90 -4.86 14.57
N MET A 609 34.96 -4.80 13.75
CA MET A 609 34.97 -4.14 12.46
C MET A 609 35.24 -5.18 11.36
N GLY A 610 34.20 -5.93 10.98
CA GLY A 610 34.25 -7.00 10.01
C GLY A 610 32.90 -7.57 9.65
N ALA A 611 32.89 -8.67 8.92
CA ALA A 611 31.67 -9.31 8.39
C ALA A 611 31.30 -10.60 9.15
N HIS A 612 31.63 -10.67 10.45
CA HIS A 612 31.33 -11.87 11.24
C HIS A 612 29.83 -12.04 11.48
N PRO A 613 29.21 -13.23 11.23
CA PRO A 613 27.74 -13.41 11.29
C PRO A 613 27.10 -13.04 12.63
N ARG A 614 27.83 -13.18 13.74
CA ARG A 614 27.32 -12.87 15.10
C ARG A 614 27.35 -11.39 15.46
N GLY A 615 27.97 -10.55 14.65
CA GLY A 615 28.08 -9.12 14.86
C GLY A 615 28.75 -8.45 13.66
N PRO A 616 28.10 -8.44 12.50
CA PRO A 616 28.67 -7.77 11.34
C PRO A 616 28.68 -6.26 11.55
N ALA A 617 29.79 -5.62 11.18
CA ALA A 617 29.84 -4.17 11.09
C ALA A 617 28.84 -3.66 10.06
N GLN A 618 28.42 -2.40 10.20
CA GLN A 618 27.55 -1.75 9.24
C GLN A 618 28.34 -0.78 8.36
N VAL A 619 27.91 -0.62 7.12
CA VAL A 619 28.38 0.42 6.19
C VAL A 619 27.23 1.36 5.84
N GLU A 620 27.55 2.60 5.49
CA GLU A 620 26.57 3.57 5.06
C GLU A 620 26.82 3.99 3.62
N ILE A 621 25.81 3.86 2.77
CA ILE A 621 25.82 4.23 1.36
C ILE A 621 24.63 5.14 1.11
N ASP A 622 24.90 6.41 0.77
CA ASP A 622 23.87 7.42 0.47
C ASP A 622 22.75 7.50 1.55
N GLY A 623 23.15 7.45 2.84
CA GLY A 623 22.25 7.47 3.97
C GLY A 623 21.56 6.12 4.30
N THR A 624 21.79 5.09 3.50
CA THR A 624 21.29 3.73 3.78
C THR A 624 22.35 2.93 4.52
N ARG A 625 22.01 2.41 5.70
CA ARG A 625 22.87 1.50 6.49
C ARG A 625 22.52 0.06 6.21
N MET A 626 23.54 -0.73 5.90
CA MET A 626 23.45 -2.17 5.74
C MET A 626 24.64 -2.87 6.41
N THR A 627 24.53 -4.17 6.64
CA THR A 627 25.64 -4.94 7.19
C THR A 627 26.70 -5.22 6.13
N LEU A 628 27.97 -5.21 6.55
CA LEU A 628 29.11 -5.39 5.64
C LEU A 628 29.10 -6.75 4.92
N ASP A 629 28.63 -7.81 5.59
CA ASP A 629 28.47 -9.14 4.99
C ASP A 629 27.47 -9.14 3.83
N ARG A 630 26.38 -8.36 3.93
CA ARG A 630 25.40 -8.20 2.84
C ARG A 630 26.00 -7.47 1.64
N LEU A 631 26.76 -6.40 1.87
CA LEU A 631 27.44 -5.69 0.78
C LEU A 631 28.47 -6.60 0.08
N ILE A 632 29.26 -7.34 0.87
CA ILE A 632 30.25 -8.30 0.33
C ILE A 632 29.55 -9.41 -0.47
N ALA A 633 28.50 -9.99 0.06
CA ALA A 633 27.73 -11.05 -0.63
C ALA A 633 27.09 -10.57 -1.94
N ALA A 634 26.70 -9.30 -2.01
CA ALA A 634 26.12 -8.72 -3.22
C ALA A 634 27.14 -8.52 -4.35
N ASP A 635 28.40 -8.17 -4.01
CA ASP A 635 29.47 -8.01 -4.99
C ASP A 635 30.86 -8.20 -4.33
N PRO A 636 31.30 -9.45 -4.13
CA PRO A 636 32.59 -9.72 -3.49
C PRO A 636 33.80 -9.25 -4.31
N TRP A 637 33.65 -9.20 -5.64
CA TRP A 637 34.76 -8.75 -6.52
C TRP A 637 35.00 -7.26 -6.38
N LEU A 638 33.93 -6.47 -6.26
CA LEU A 638 34.05 -5.03 -6.07
C LEU A 638 34.48 -4.66 -4.65
N THR A 639 33.94 -5.36 -3.64
CA THR A 639 34.14 -5.02 -2.22
C THR A 639 35.50 -5.54 -1.67
N LEU A 640 35.91 -6.74 -2.03
CA LEU A 640 37.12 -7.34 -1.54
C LEU A 640 38.31 -7.23 -2.53
N GLY A 641 37.99 -6.91 -3.77
CA GLY A 641 38.93 -7.01 -4.90
C GLY A 641 39.06 -8.44 -5.42
N PRO A 642 39.47 -8.61 -6.72
CA PRO A 642 39.48 -9.91 -7.38
C PRO A 642 40.32 -10.98 -6.68
N ALA A 643 41.51 -10.60 -6.21
CA ALA A 643 42.44 -11.53 -5.58
C ALA A 643 41.94 -12.09 -4.24
N ALA A 644 41.36 -11.23 -3.38
CA ALA A 644 40.80 -11.65 -2.09
C ALA A 644 39.51 -12.43 -2.28
N ALA A 645 38.63 -11.97 -3.17
CA ALA A 645 37.39 -12.66 -3.49
C ALA A 645 37.61 -14.09 -3.99
N LEU A 646 38.60 -14.28 -4.88
CA LEU A 646 38.98 -15.61 -5.38
C LEU A 646 39.59 -16.48 -4.28
N ARG A 647 40.56 -15.95 -3.55
CA ARG A 647 41.34 -16.72 -2.54
C ARG A 647 40.45 -17.15 -1.36
N HIS A 648 39.46 -16.34 -0.97
CA HIS A 648 38.65 -16.54 0.23
C HIS A 648 37.17 -16.81 -0.09
N ALA A 649 36.88 -17.29 -1.31
CA ALA A 649 35.53 -17.65 -1.74
C ALA A 649 34.47 -16.55 -1.46
N GLY A 650 34.85 -15.29 -1.73
CA GLY A 650 33.94 -14.14 -1.53
C GLY A 650 33.72 -13.75 -0.07
N ARG A 651 34.53 -14.22 0.87
CA ARG A 651 34.41 -13.89 2.30
C ARG A 651 35.56 -12.95 2.73
N LEU A 652 35.28 -12.05 3.66
CA LEU A 652 36.31 -11.24 4.33
C LEU A 652 37.12 -12.15 5.25
N PRO A 653 38.46 -12.30 5.04
CA PRO A 653 39.24 -13.33 5.70
C PRO A 653 39.73 -12.98 7.11
N TYR A 654 39.29 -11.83 7.65
CA TYR A 654 39.71 -11.38 8.96
C TYR A 654 38.59 -10.62 9.68
N LEU A 655 38.71 -10.51 11.00
CA LEU A 655 37.94 -9.65 11.85
C LEU A 655 38.85 -8.69 12.59
N PHE A 656 38.79 -7.41 12.28
CA PHE A 656 39.52 -6.38 13.03
C PHE A 656 38.70 -6.01 14.27
N LYS A 657 39.41 -5.92 15.44
CA LYS A 657 38.77 -5.64 16.72
C LYS A 657 39.51 -4.56 17.48
N VAL A 658 38.79 -3.77 18.26
CA VAL A 658 39.35 -3.03 19.40
C VAL A 658 38.86 -3.70 20.66
N LEU A 659 39.80 -4.01 21.58
CA LEU A 659 39.48 -4.65 22.85
C LEU A 659 39.68 -3.65 24.00
N ASP A 660 38.73 -3.68 24.95
CA ASP A 660 38.82 -2.97 26.24
C ASP A 660 38.66 -4.00 27.36
N VAL A 661 39.80 -4.45 27.92
CA VAL A 661 39.87 -5.58 28.85
C VAL A 661 40.05 -5.04 30.26
N ARG A 662 39.00 -5.07 31.07
CA ARG A 662 39.05 -4.74 32.50
C ARG A 662 39.45 -5.92 33.38
N ASP A 663 38.85 -7.06 33.11
CA ASP A 663 39.07 -8.29 33.84
C ASP A 663 39.68 -9.33 32.87
N MET A 664 40.28 -10.40 33.42
CA MET A 664 40.88 -11.45 32.60
C MET A 664 39.82 -12.05 31.64
N ALA A 665 40.07 -12.02 30.35
CA ALA A 665 39.28 -12.71 29.35
C ALA A 665 39.32 -14.23 29.58
N SER A 666 38.32 -14.94 29.07
CA SER A 666 38.27 -16.40 29.13
C SER A 666 39.51 -17.02 28.45
N ILE A 667 40.06 -18.07 29.05
CA ILE A 667 41.11 -18.86 28.44
C ILE A 667 40.56 -19.55 27.19
N GLN A 668 41.23 -19.39 26.07
CA GLN A 668 40.83 -19.96 24.78
C GLN A 668 41.97 -20.80 24.18
N ALA A 669 41.62 -22.02 23.78
CA ALA A 669 42.50 -22.82 22.93
C ALA A 669 42.17 -22.55 21.45
N HIS A 670 43.11 -22.10 20.67
CA HIS A 670 42.94 -21.83 19.25
C HIS A 670 43.25 -23.09 18.43
N PRO A 671 42.22 -23.66 17.73
CA PRO A 671 42.44 -24.86 16.93
C PRO A 671 43.28 -24.57 15.68
N SER A 672 44.00 -25.56 15.18
CA SER A 672 44.48 -25.53 13.81
C SER A 672 43.30 -25.61 12.83
N ARG A 673 43.56 -25.29 11.55
CA ARG A 673 42.51 -25.32 10.53
C ARG A 673 41.87 -26.70 10.42
N THR A 674 42.67 -27.77 10.37
CA THR A 674 42.15 -29.14 10.33
C THR A 674 41.28 -29.48 11.56
N GLN A 675 41.74 -29.10 12.76
CA GLN A 675 40.96 -29.33 13.98
C GLN A 675 39.64 -28.57 14.01
N ALA A 676 39.61 -27.35 13.45
CA ALA A 676 38.37 -26.56 13.36
C ALA A 676 37.38 -27.23 12.39
N GLU A 677 37.82 -27.60 11.19
CA GLU A 677 37.02 -28.28 10.17
C GLU A 677 36.48 -29.63 10.69
N GLU A 678 37.35 -30.48 11.26
CA GLU A 678 36.95 -31.77 11.85
C GLU A 678 35.98 -31.62 13.05
N GLY A 679 36.30 -30.68 13.94
CA GLY A 679 35.48 -30.40 15.12
C GLY A 679 34.10 -29.90 14.75
N PHE A 680 33.99 -28.98 13.82
CA PHE A 680 32.73 -28.44 13.30
C PHE A 680 31.90 -29.53 12.62
N ALA A 681 32.51 -30.36 11.77
CA ALA A 681 31.83 -31.48 11.12
C ALA A 681 31.31 -32.51 12.15
N ARG A 682 32.12 -32.84 13.15
CA ARG A 682 31.79 -33.80 14.21
C ARG A 682 30.59 -33.32 15.04
N GLU A 683 30.59 -32.05 15.47
CA GLU A 683 29.50 -31.49 16.28
C GLU A 683 28.20 -31.32 15.46
N ASN A 684 28.31 -31.01 14.16
CA ASN A 684 27.17 -31.04 13.24
C ASN A 684 26.60 -32.45 13.09
N ALA A 685 27.44 -33.47 12.91
CA ALA A 685 26.99 -34.86 12.81
C ALA A 685 26.35 -35.36 14.09
N ALA A 686 26.76 -34.85 15.25
CA ALA A 686 26.16 -35.13 16.54
C ALA A 686 24.83 -34.37 16.79
N GLY A 687 24.41 -33.50 15.85
CA GLY A 687 23.17 -32.72 15.97
C GLY A 687 23.19 -31.63 17.02
N ILE A 688 24.38 -31.18 17.49
CA ILE A 688 24.51 -30.11 18.48
C ILE A 688 24.19 -28.77 17.80
N PRO A 689 23.18 -28.02 18.24
CA PRO A 689 22.86 -26.72 17.65
C PRO A 689 24.03 -25.74 17.72
N ILE A 690 24.16 -24.86 16.74
CA ILE A 690 25.30 -23.94 16.60
C ILE A 690 25.41 -22.94 17.77
N ASP A 691 24.28 -22.61 18.39
CA ASP A 691 24.11 -21.69 19.52
C ASP A 691 24.06 -22.40 20.88
N ALA A 692 24.15 -23.72 20.90
CA ALA A 692 24.09 -24.48 22.14
C ALA A 692 25.26 -24.11 23.09
N PRO A 693 25.01 -23.98 24.42
CA PRO A 693 26.05 -23.61 25.38
C PRO A 693 27.26 -24.58 25.40
N ASN A 694 27.04 -25.86 25.12
CA ASN A 694 28.03 -26.93 25.08
C ASN A 694 28.70 -27.09 23.70
N ARG A 695 28.39 -26.20 22.70
CA ARG A 695 29.03 -26.20 21.37
C ARG A 695 30.39 -25.56 21.44
N THR A 696 31.43 -26.31 21.07
CA THR A 696 32.83 -25.84 21.05
C THR A 696 33.18 -25.22 19.70
N TYR A 697 32.92 -25.94 18.61
CA TYR A 697 33.23 -25.49 17.24
C TYR A 697 31.97 -24.90 16.58
N ARG A 698 31.92 -23.57 16.55
CA ARG A 698 30.77 -22.84 16.01
C ARG A 698 30.91 -22.47 14.53
N ASP A 699 32.09 -22.63 13.98
CA ASP A 699 32.43 -22.49 12.55
C ASP A 699 33.64 -23.37 12.20
N GLU A 700 33.97 -23.45 10.93
CA GLU A 700 35.09 -24.24 10.40
C GLU A 700 36.45 -23.52 10.36
N ASN A 701 36.48 -22.28 10.88
CA ASN A 701 37.67 -21.45 10.75
C ASN A 701 38.65 -21.65 11.93
N HIS A 702 39.93 -21.70 11.63
CA HIS A 702 40.98 -21.53 12.63
C HIS A 702 41.02 -20.06 13.09
N LYS A 703 41.57 -19.80 14.26
CA LYS A 703 41.56 -18.48 14.89
C LYS A 703 42.97 -17.97 15.22
N PRO A 704 43.84 -17.71 14.25
CA PRO A 704 45.08 -17.01 14.53
C PRO A 704 44.79 -15.56 14.90
N GLU A 705 45.37 -15.06 16.01
CA GLU A 705 45.20 -13.70 16.48
C GLU A 705 46.54 -12.98 16.61
N VAL A 706 46.54 -11.69 16.28
CA VAL A 706 47.66 -10.76 16.48
C VAL A 706 47.14 -9.62 17.34
N HIS A 707 47.76 -9.36 18.47
CA HIS A 707 47.43 -8.29 19.39
C HIS A 707 48.46 -7.16 19.29
N VAL A 708 48.00 -5.93 19.15
CA VAL A 708 48.80 -4.71 19.27
C VAL A 708 48.38 -3.98 20.52
N VAL A 709 49.24 -3.94 21.50
CA VAL A 709 48.98 -3.32 22.80
C VAL A 709 49.14 -1.80 22.67
N LEU A 710 48.07 -1.06 23.08
CA LEU A 710 48.01 0.40 23.02
C LEU A 710 48.09 1.06 24.41
N THR A 711 47.80 0.30 25.48
CA THR A 711 47.86 0.72 26.89
C THR A 711 48.50 -0.39 27.70
N ASP A 712 48.66 -0.22 29.02
CA ASP A 712 49.09 -1.33 29.90
C ASP A 712 48.10 -2.50 29.74
N PHE A 713 48.67 -3.67 29.44
CA PHE A 713 47.89 -4.86 29.11
C PHE A 713 48.49 -6.11 29.73
N TRP A 714 47.64 -6.87 30.44
CA TRP A 714 48.05 -8.14 31.03
C TRP A 714 47.42 -9.29 30.27
N MET A 715 48.28 -10.23 29.81
CA MET A 715 47.81 -11.39 29.03
C MET A 715 48.46 -12.67 29.56
N LEU A 716 47.65 -13.69 29.77
CA LEU A 716 48.15 -15.05 29.97
C LEU A 716 48.40 -15.69 28.59
N HIS A 717 49.64 -16.09 28.33
CA HIS A 717 49.99 -16.72 27.06
C HIS A 717 50.87 -17.95 27.28
N GLY A 718 50.38 -19.10 26.84
CA GLY A 718 51.08 -20.38 26.98
C GLY A 718 51.14 -20.88 28.44
N PHE A 719 51.89 -21.92 28.60
CA PHE A 719 52.13 -22.50 29.93
C PHE A 719 53.50 -22.02 30.44
N ARG A 720 53.65 -21.91 31.77
CA ARG A 720 54.95 -21.66 32.39
C ARG A 720 55.90 -22.80 32.07
N PRO A 721 57.24 -22.54 32.09
CA PRO A 721 58.20 -23.62 32.10
C PRO A 721 57.84 -24.65 33.14
N LEU A 722 58.20 -25.94 32.86
CA LEU A 722 57.79 -27.05 33.72
C LEU A 722 58.25 -26.88 35.19
N GLU A 723 59.48 -26.39 35.37
CA GLU A 723 60.04 -26.15 36.71
C GLU A 723 59.25 -25.10 37.49
N GLU A 724 58.87 -23.99 36.85
CA GLU A 724 58.07 -22.93 37.46
C GLU A 724 56.62 -23.40 37.72
N LEU A 725 56.07 -24.23 36.84
CA LEU A 725 54.72 -24.78 37.02
C LEU A 725 54.68 -25.74 38.19
N LEU A 726 55.71 -26.61 38.35
CA LEU A 726 55.84 -27.54 39.47
C LEU A 726 56.09 -26.82 40.80
N GLU A 727 56.83 -25.71 40.79
CA GLU A 727 57.06 -24.88 41.97
C GLU A 727 55.76 -24.18 42.40
N ALA A 728 55.03 -23.59 41.44
CA ALA A 728 53.74 -22.94 41.72
C ALA A 728 52.70 -23.93 42.24
N LEU A 729 52.55 -25.10 41.63
CA LEU A 729 51.62 -26.14 42.05
C LEU A 729 52.03 -26.80 43.38
N GLY A 730 53.32 -26.81 43.72
CA GLY A 730 53.85 -27.33 44.99
C GLY A 730 53.74 -26.34 46.16
N ALA A 731 53.61 -25.04 45.88
CA ALA A 731 53.46 -24.00 46.90
C ALA A 731 52.00 -23.79 47.34
N GLU A 732 51.04 -24.24 46.59
CA GLU A 732 49.58 -24.09 46.89
C GLU A 732 49.06 -25.28 47.73
N ASN A 733 48.78 -25.05 49.01
CA ASN A 733 48.23 -26.06 49.95
C ASN A 733 46.74 -26.41 49.70
N GLU A 734 46.06 -25.79 48.78
CA GLU A 734 44.63 -25.97 48.52
C GLU A 734 44.29 -26.35 47.07
N LEU A 735 45.10 -27.21 46.45
CA LEU A 735 44.76 -27.76 45.17
C LEU A 735 43.47 -28.59 45.21
N SER A 736 42.55 -28.35 44.31
CA SER A 736 41.37 -29.20 44.11
C SER A 736 41.80 -30.68 44.11
N PRO A 737 40.97 -31.60 44.70
CA PRO A 737 41.27 -33.05 44.68
C PRO A 737 41.57 -33.61 43.28
N ILE A 738 41.05 -32.94 42.22
CA ILE A 738 41.28 -33.28 40.81
C ILE A 738 42.72 -32.99 40.40
N ALA A 739 43.38 -31.99 40.99
CA ALA A 739 44.73 -31.56 40.64
C ALA A 739 45.82 -32.10 41.61
N ALA A 740 45.42 -32.75 42.70
CA ALA A 740 46.34 -33.17 43.77
C ALA A 740 47.43 -34.15 43.32
N GLY A 741 47.20 -35.00 42.34
CA GLY A 741 48.17 -35.91 41.74
C GLY A 741 48.96 -35.36 40.54
N PHE A 742 48.53 -34.21 40.04
CA PHE A 742 49.03 -33.65 38.77
C PHE A 742 50.53 -33.25 38.79
N PRO A 743 51.08 -32.67 39.87
CA PRO A 743 52.49 -32.35 39.92
C PRO A 743 53.38 -33.58 39.82
N GLU A 744 52.98 -34.72 40.36
CA GLU A 744 53.71 -35.97 40.32
C GLU A 744 53.70 -36.61 38.93
N GLN A 745 52.53 -36.67 38.32
CA GLN A 745 52.34 -37.12 36.94
C GLN A 745 53.08 -36.23 35.92
N LEU A 746 53.15 -34.91 36.18
CA LEU A 746 53.87 -33.97 35.31
C LEU A 746 55.38 -34.14 35.45
N ARG A 747 55.93 -34.51 36.61
CA ARG A 747 57.34 -34.90 36.82
C ARG A 747 57.66 -36.21 36.09
N GLU A 748 56.76 -37.18 36.16
CA GLU A 748 56.94 -38.49 35.50
C GLU A 748 56.92 -38.36 33.97
N ALA A 749 56.05 -37.51 33.43
CA ALA A 749 56.01 -37.21 32.02
C ALA A 749 57.33 -36.55 31.49
N GLY A 750 58.11 -35.95 32.38
CA GLY A 750 59.45 -35.41 32.05
C GLY A 750 59.41 -34.42 30.89
N ARG A 751 60.30 -34.64 29.90
CA ARG A 751 60.34 -33.81 28.67
C ARG A 751 59.62 -34.41 27.47
N ASP A 752 58.89 -35.50 27.67
CA ASP A 752 58.13 -36.11 26.57
C ASP A 752 56.92 -35.25 26.19
N PRO A 753 56.87 -34.71 24.96
CA PRO A 753 55.78 -33.84 24.53
C PRO A 753 54.43 -34.54 24.43
N GLU A 754 54.40 -35.82 24.05
CA GLU A 754 53.18 -36.60 23.93
C GLU A 754 52.56 -36.92 25.26
N ALA A 755 53.35 -37.35 26.25
CA ALA A 755 52.95 -37.62 27.63
C ALA A 755 52.42 -36.35 28.28
N ARG A 756 53.04 -35.18 28.12
CA ARG A 756 52.56 -33.87 28.59
C ARG A 756 51.25 -33.46 27.95
N GLN A 757 51.10 -33.65 26.64
CA GLN A 757 49.90 -33.33 25.93
C GLN A 757 48.71 -34.20 26.39
N SER A 758 48.98 -35.47 26.73
CA SER A 758 47.95 -36.37 27.29
C SER A 758 47.51 -35.91 28.66
N LEU A 759 48.42 -35.58 29.56
CA LEU A 759 48.15 -35.05 30.89
C LEU A 759 47.37 -33.73 30.86
N LEU A 760 47.74 -32.81 29.97
CA LEU A 760 47.00 -31.58 29.84
C LEU A 760 45.56 -31.80 29.34
N ARG A 761 45.33 -32.82 28.48
CA ARG A 761 43.98 -33.22 28.06
C ARG A 761 43.14 -33.83 29.17
N GLU A 762 43.76 -34.49 30.13
CA GLU A 762 43.06 -35.02 31.30
C GLU A 762 42.71 -33.94 32.32
N LEU A 763 43.50 -32.88 32.40
CA LEU A 763 43.24 -31.75 33.31
C LEU A 763 42.13 -30.83 32.80
N TYR A 764 41.99 -30.73 31.49
CA TYR A 764 40.94 -29.91 30.82
C TYR A 764 39.68 -30.71 30.51
#